data_674f58e6610fbf13f040ca2e241889cc
#
_entry.id   674f58e6610fbf13f040ca2e241889cc
#
_cell.length_a   1.000
_cell.length_b   1.000
_cell.length_c   1.000
_cell.angle_alpha   90.00
_cell.angle_beta   90.00
_cell.angle_gamma   90.00
#
_symmetry.space_group_name_H-M   'P 1'
#
loop_
_entity.id
_entity.type
_entity.pdbx_description
1 polymer ?
#
loop_
_entity_poly.entity_id
_entity_poly.type
_entity_poly.pdbx_seq_one_letter_code
_entity_poly.pdbx_strand_id
1 'polypeptide(L)'
;VLVLFFLMLSPAMAQQDSGGQGVAGAPATPVASTDPENPFPKAVKVPPGILDGGAEWFNTSLPVDLSELRGKVVLLDFWTYCCINCMHILPDLKFLEEKYGNQLVVIGVHSAKFDNEKDSQNIRNAMLRYEIEHPVVNDSEMLIWRRFGTRAWPTVALIDPEGNYCGSQSGEGNRELLDGVIGRLIEYHRFKGTLNEKPLAFSQESVKAADTPLRYPGKVSLDSEGNRLFITDSNHNRIVVAGLNGELQAVIGSGVAGRRDGNFQEAEFFRPQGTLLVNGILYVADTENHLIRAVNLAEGRVSTLAGTGIQGQPGHSLDGGLLEVALNSPWSIAHAKGTLFIAMAGPHQIWSHVIGSARLEIHAGSGSEDVVNGPLLESAFAQPSELVADGSGAWLYVVDSEGSAVRRVSTDRAGSAETLAGTSELPRGQSLFAFGYQDGAGDVARFQHPLGIALHDQTLFIADSYNHRIRRIDLNGNAVTTWQGDGTAGNALQPLQLNEPGGLACSGGRLFIADTNNHRIVTVDQSTGGVAEFSVSGLKPPGPTAKRALPDLKSAIDVAPVRLAATRGLQTVVKLQIPEGWKRNEDFPVTWAVFAENDQPVVPSSALSVRQECELGGDGSDVQFVIPLSGQPGEASLVVQVTWGYCAADGKGLCRMASAVWRVPVLLNTDGGESRLDLQFPELDIR
;
A
#
# COMPACT_ATOMS: atom_id res chain seq x y z
N VAL A 1 -15.12 -13.61 26.93
CA VAL A 1 -13.83 -12.99 27.29
C VAL A 1 -12.83 -14.12 27.47
N LEU A 2 -12.08 -14.49 26.45
CA LEU A 2 -10.94 -15.40 26.59
C LEU A 2 -9.75 -14.71 25.89
N VAL A 3 -8.95 -14.02 26.69
CA VAL A 3 -7.62 -13.56 26.28
C VAL A 3 -6.70 -14.77 26.46
N LEU A 4 -6.28 -15.40 25.36
CA LEU A 4 -5.26 -16.43 25.41
C LEU A 4 -3.87 -15.75 25.32
N PHE A 5 -3.16 -15.75 26.45
CA PHE A 5 -1.74 -15.46 26.49
C PHE A 5 -0.97 -16.55 25.76
N PHE A 6 -0.17 -16.18 24.76
CA PHE A 6 0.87 -17.03 24.21
C PHE A 6 1.97 -17.24 25.26
N LEU A 7 2.09 -18.46 25.77
CA LEU A 7 3.22 -18.83 26.63
C LEU A 7 4.50 -18.91 25.79
N MET A 8 5.43 -18.02 26.06
CA MET A 8 6.80 -18.10 25.58
C MET A 8 7.47 -19.35 26.15
N LEU A 9 7.85 -20.30 25.33
CA LEU A 9 8.77 -21.36 25.65
C LEU A 9 10.20 -20.90 25.35
N SER A 10 10.94 -20.54 26.37
CA SER A 10 12.40 -20.33 26.31
C SER A 10 13.12 -21.64 26.15
N PRO A 11 14.18 -21.76 25.33
CA PRO A 11 15.01 -22.95 25.29
C PRO A 11 15.93 -23.00 26.51
N ALA A 12 15.84 -24.08 27.26
CA ALA A 12 16.76 -24.40 28.37
C ALA A 12 18.13 -24.77 27.80
N MET A 13 19.15 -24.04 28.20
CA MET A 13 20.56 -24.45 28.01
C MET A 13 20.86 -25.68 28.84
N ALA A 14 21.31 -26.76 28.19
CA ALA A 14 21.85 -27.93 28.83
C ALA A 14 23.36 -27.73 29.12
N GLN A 15 23.74 -27.80 30.39
CA GLN A 15 25.14 -27.94 30.81
C GLN A 15 25.63 -29.37 30.51
N GLN A 16 26.81 -29.47 29.90
CA GLN A 16 27.58 -30.72 29.80
C GLN A 16 28.26 -31.02 31.11
N ASP A 17 28.06 -32.22 31.60
CA ASP A 17 28.93 -32.83 32.59
C ASP A 17 29.48 -34.17 32.08
N SER A 18 30.80 -34.34 32.19
CA SER A 18 31.59 -35.44 31.69
C SER A 18 31.78 -36.51 32.74
N GLY A 19 31.58 -37.78 32.42
CA GLY A 19 32.03 -38.88 33.30
C GLY A 19 31.52 -40.27 32.91
N GLY A 20 32.38 -41.10 32.52
CA GLY A 20 32.51 -42.38 31.92
C GLY A 20 31.79 -43.62 32.40
N GLN A 21 31.79 -44.56 31.47
CA GLN A 21 31.81 -46.03 31.55
C GLN A 21 30.57 -46.81 32.00
N GLY A 22 30.12 -47.73 31.11
CA GLY A 22 29.30 -48.87 31.49
C GLY A 22 28.45 -49.41 30.32
N VAL A 23 28.97 -50.46 29.65
CA VAL A 23 28.25 -51.20 28.59
C VAL A 23 27.15 -52.04 29.22
N ALA A 24 25.91 -51.81 28.89
CA ALA A 24 24.81 -52.77 28.98
C ALA A 24 23.75 -52.39 27.94
N GLY A 25 23.32 -53.35 27.13
CA GLY A 25 22.36 -53.16 26.06
C GLY A 25 21.07 -52.49 26.53
N ALA A 26 20.82 -51.28 26.01
CA ALA A 26 19.58 -50.53 26.21
C ALA A 26 18.49 -51.09 25.28
N PRO A 27 17.24 -51.22 25.76
CA PRO A 27 16.09 -51.46 24.86
C PRO A 27 15.94 -50.27 23.90
N ALA A 28 15.60 -50.57 22.68
CA ALA A 28 15.34 -49.54 21.63
C ALA A 28 14.38 -48.50 22.19
N THR A 29 14.86 -47.27 22.35
CA THR A 29 14.01 -46.13 22.63
C THR A 29 12.95 -46.02 21.50
N PRO A 30 11.65 -45.88 21.82
CA PRO A 30 10.66 -45.66 20.80
C PRO A 30 11.06 -44.38 20.05
N VAL A 31 11.22 -44.51 18.74
CA VAL A 31 11.35 -43.35 17.84
C VAL A 31 10.13 -42.50 18.11
N ALA A 32 10.32 -41.31 18.67
CA ALA A 32 9.25 -40.36 18.85
C ALA A 32 8.58 -40.19 17.47
N SER A 33 7.26 -40.32 17.42
CA SER A 33 6.51 -40.10 16.20
C SER A 33 6.83 -38.69 15.68
N THR A 34 7.29 -38.61 14.46
CA THR A 34 7.60 -37.34 13.79
C THR A 34 6.33 -36.67 13.26
N ASP A 35 5.15 -37.13 13.65
CA ASP A 35 3.88 -36.62 13.20
C ASP A 35 3.66 -35.20 13.75
N PRO A 36 3.31 -34.22 12.91
CA PRO A 36 3.11 -32.84 13.35
C PRO A 36 1.93 -32.75 14.33
N GLU A 37 2.16 -32.07 15.46
CA GLU A 37 1.11 -31.83 16.45
C GLU A 37 0.18 -30.71 16.00
N ASN A 38 -1.11 -30.81 16.37
CA ASN A 38 -2.06 -29.72 16.15
C ASN A 38 -1.63 -28.45 16.90
N PRO A 39 -1.25 -27.37 16.22
CA PRO A 39 -0.81 -26.14 16.89
C PRO A 39 -1.94 -25.43 17.66
N PHE A 40 -3.21 -25.74 17.38
CA PHE A 40 -4.38 -25.17 18.04
C PHE A 40 -5.42 -26.23 18.46
N PRO A 41 -5.11 -27.08 19.45
CA PRO A 41 -6.02 -28.17 19.85
C PRO A 41 -7.33 -27.65 20.51
N LYS A 42 -7.41 -26.36 20.85
CA LYS A 42 -8.57 -25.70 21.45
C LYS A 42 -9.33 -24.78 20.50
N ALA A 43 -9.00 -24.81 19.20
CA ALA A 43 -9.69 -24.00 18.18
C ALA A 43 -11.19 -24.32 18.15
N VAL A 44 -12.00 -23.31 17.96
CA VAL A 44 -13.48 -23.40 18.06
C VAL A 44 -14.08 -23.19 16.67
N LYS A 45 -15.06 -24.02 16.33
CA LYS A 45 -15.76 -23.93 15.03
C LYS A 45 -16.35 -22.54 14.83
N VAL A 46 -16.03 -21.93 13.69
CA VAL A 46 -16.63 -20.66 13.27
C VAL A 46 -18.09 -20.91 12.86
N PRO A 47 -19.06 -20.14 13.36
CA PRO A 47 -20.45 -20.24 12.95
C PRO A 47 -20.62 -19.95 11.45
N PRO A 48 -21.57 -20.62 10.76
CA PRO A 48 -21.97 -20.24 9.40
C PRO A 48 -22.40 -18.77 9.34
N GLY A 49 -22.15 -18.10 8.22
CA GLY A 49 -22.57 -16.72 8.02
C GLY A 49 -21.86 -15.69 8.91
N ILE A 50 -20.70 -16.03 9.49
CA ILE A 50 -19.97 -15.10 10.37
C ILE A 50 -19.51 -13.84 9.63
N LEU A 51 -19.28 -13.92 8.32
CA LEU A 51 -18.94 -12.79 7.43
C LEU A 51 -20.16 -12.11 6.80
N ASP A 52 -21.38 -12.57 7.12
CA ASP A 52 -22.61 -11.97 6.61
C ASP A 52 -22.83 -10.55 7.19
N GLY A 53 -23.50 -9.71 6.41
CA GLY A 53 -23.90 -8.36 6.82
C GLY A 53 -22.90 -7.28 6.44
N GLY A 54 -21.85 -7.60 5.69
CA GLY A 54 -21.06 -6.60 4.99
C GLY A 54 -21.87 -5.92 3.88
N ALA A 55 -21.65 -4.61 3.68
CA ALA A 55 -22.41 -3.82 2.73
C ALA A 55 -22.06 -4.18 1.27
N GLU A 56 -20.80 -4.45 0.99
CA GLU A 56 -20.28 -4.78 -0.34
C GLU A 56 -19.00 -5.61 -0.22
N TRP A 57 -18.72 -6.39 -1.27
CA TRP A 57 -17.47 -7.14 -1.42
C TRP A 57 -16.67 -6.62 -2.63
N PHE A 58 -15.36 -6.58 -2.49
CA PHE A 58 -14.40 -6.14 -3.53
C PHE A 58 -13.40 -7.25 -3.83
N ASN A 59 -12.75 -7.17 -4.97
CA ASN A 59 -11.81 -8.17 -5.47
C ASN A 59 -12.40 -9.58 -5.54
N THR A 60 -13.72 -9.70 -5.59
CA THR A 60 -14.42 -10.98 -5.77
C THR A 60 -15.74 -10.73 -6.50
N SER A 61 -16.20 -11.73 -7.24
CA SER A 61 -17.48 -11.67 -7.98
C SER A 61 -18.70 -11.98 -7.10
N LEU A 62 -18.50 -12.62 -5.95
CA LEU A 62 -19.56 -13.00 -5.01
C LEU A 62 -19.07 -12.82 -3.57
N PRO A 63 -20.00 -12.61 -2.60
CA PRO A 63 -19.66 -12.66 -1.18
C PRO A 63 -18.96 -13.98 -0.82
N VAL A 64 -17.92 -13.90 -0.01
CA VAL A 64 -17.13 -15.07 0.38
C VAL A 64 -17.75 -15.73 1.62
N ASP A 65 -18.11 -17.00 1.52
CA ASP A 65 -18.48 -17.82 2.68
C ASP A 65 -17.28 -18.67 3.12
N LEU A 66 -16.95 -18.63 4.42
CA LEU A 66 -15.87 -19.45 4.99
C LEU A 66 -16.07 -20.95 4.81
N SER A 67 -17.32 -21.43 4.61
CA SER A 67 -17.60 -22.84 4.32
C SER A 67 -17.01 -23.27 2.96
N GLU A 68 -16.92 -22.36 2.00
CA GLU A 68 -16.35 -22.60 0.67
C GLU A 68 -14.82 -22.59 0.66
N LEU A 69 -14.21 -22.04 1.72
CA LEU A 69 -12.76 -22.00 1.91
C LEU A 69 -12.23 -23.20 2.72
N ARG A 70 -13.05 -24.22 2.93
CA ARG A 70 -12.58 -25.46 3.58
C ARG A 70 -11.36 -26.04 2.86
N GLY A 71 -10.36 -26.39 3.65
CA GLY A 71 -9.06 -26.83 3.15
C GLY A 71 -8.03 -25.70 3.01
N LYS A 72 -8.42 -24.44 3.20
CA LYS A 72 -7.51 -23.28 3.21
C LYS A 72 -7.27 -22.80 4.63
N VAL A 73 -6.07 -22.35 4.92
CA VAL A 73 -5.85 -21.43 6.05
C VAL A 73 -6.45 -20.09 5.65
N VAL A 74 -7.25 -19.47 6.51
CA VAL A 74 -7.84 -18.15 6.25
C VAL A 74 -7.30 -17.17 7.28
N LEU A 75 -6.80 -16.02 6.79
CA LEU A 75 -6.36 -14.90 7.61
C LEU A 75 -7.31 -13.72 7.34
N LEU A 76 -8.10 -13.34 8.34
CA LEU A 76 -8.93 -12.14 8.29
C LEU A 76 -8.11 -10.97 8.78
N ASP A 77 -8.05 -9.90 8.00
CA ASP A 77 -7.41 -8.64 8.34
C ASP A 77 -8.47 -7.58 8.64
N PHE A 78 -8.63 -7.21 9.92
CA PHE A 78 -9.49 -6.13 10.36
C PHE A 78 -8.74 -4.80 10.26
N TRP A 79 -9.06 -4.00 9.27
CA TRP A 79 -8.35 -2.79 8.92
C TRP A 79 -9.27 -1.59 8.64
N THR A 80 -8.68 -0.40 8.58
CA THR A 80 -9.31 0.83 8.11
C THR A 80 -8.27 1.66 7.38
N TYR A 81 -8.65 2.36 6.32
CA TYR A 81 -7.64 2.95 5.44
C TYR A 81 -7.04 4.29 5.93
N CYS A 82 -7.57 4.88 7.00
CA CYS A 82 -6.95 6.02 7.68
C CYS A 82 -5.72 5.63 8.50
N CYS A 83 -5.68 4.39 8.98
CA CYS A 83 -4.74 3.94 10.00
C CYS A 83 -3.39 3.56 9.41
N ILE A 84 -2.32 4.29 9.75
CA ILE A 84 -0.97 4.01 9.25
C ILE A 84 -0.49 2.61 9.66
N ASN A 85 -0.83 2.14 10.87
CA ASN A 85 -0.44 0.83 11.36
C ASN A 85 -1.10 -0.30 10.54
N CYS A 86 -2.31 -0.07 9.99
CA CYS A 86 -2.94 -0.99 9.05
C CYS A 86 -2.18 -1.03 7.72
N MET A 87 -1.67 0.11 7.27
CA MET A 87 -0.85 0.15 6.05
C MET A 87 0.48 -0.58 6.24
N HIS A 88 1.06 -0.54 7.43
CA HIS A 88 2.32 -1.22 7.74
C HIS A 88 2.23 -2.76 7.67
N ILE A 89 1.06 -3.35 7.88
CA ILE A 89 0.92 -4.81 7.77
C ILE A 89 0.68 -5.31 6.35
N LEU A 90 0.31 -4.44 5.39
CA LEU A 90 0.05 -4.85 4.00
C LEU A 90 1.24 -5.56 3.33
N PRO A 91 2.50 -5.08 3.48
CA PRO A 91 3.66 -5.82 2.98
C PRO A 91 3.85 -7.20 3.63
N ASP A 92 3.47 -7.35 4.90
CA ASP A 92 3.52 -8.62 5.61
C ASP A 92 2.47 -9.60 5.09
N LEU A 93 1.24 -9.11 4.87
CA LEU A 93 0.16 -9.90 4.26
C LEU A 93 0.55 -10.36 2.86
N LYS A 94 1.07 -9.45 2.03
CA LYS A 94 1.54 -9.77 0.68
C LYS A 94 2.64 -10.83 0.68
N PHE A 95 3.63 -10.71 1.59
CA PHE A 95 4.66 -11.72 1.77
C PHE A 95 4.06 -13.10 2.10
N LEU A 96 3.07 -13.15 3.01
CA LEU A 96 2.41 -14.40 3.38
C LEU A 96 1.60 -14.99 2.21
N GLU A 97 0.88 -14.17 1.46
CA GLU A 97 0.14 -14.56 0.26
C GLU A 97 1.07 -15.14 -0.82
N GLU A 98 2.20 -14.48 -1.08
CA GLU A 98 3.20 -14.94 -2.06
C GLU A 98 3.86 -16.26 -1.60
N LYS A 99 4.19 -16.37 -0.30
CA LYS A 99 4.86 -17.55 0.25
C LYS A 99 3.99 -18.79 0.27
N TYR A 100 2.73 -18.65 0.71
CA TYR A 100 1.83 -19.78 0.90
C TYR A 100 0.88 -20.03 -0.27
N GLY A 101 0.73 -19.05 -1.17
CA GLY A 101 -0.03 -19.20 -2.41
C GLY A 101 -1.42 -19.80 -2.19
N ASN A 102 -1.68 -20.92 -2.86
CA ASN A 102 -2.99 -21.57 -2.81
C ASN A 102 -3.38 -22.20 -1.47
N GLN A 103 -2.53 -22.16 -0.47
CA GLN A 103 -2.77 -22.75 0.87
C GLN A 103 -3.38 -21.74 1.84
N LEU A 104 -3.17 -20.44 1.56
CA LEU A 104 -3.62 -19.31 2.37
C LEU A 104 -4.62 -18.47 1.56
N VAL A 105 -5.65 -17.98 2.22
CA VAL A 105 -6.53 -16.93 1.72
C VAL A 105 -6.56 -15.79 2.73
N VAL A 106 -6.15 -14.61 2.32
CA VAL A 106 -6.32 -13.39 3.10
C VAL A 106 -7.65 -12.76 2.71
N ILE A 107 -8.39 -12.23 3.70
CA ILE A 107 -9.63 -11.48 3.50
C ILE A 107 -9.55 -10.22 4.34
N GLY A 108 -9.60 -9.07 3.70
CA GLY A 108 -9.71 -7.78 4.38
C GLY A 108 -11.15 -7.57 4.90
N VAL A 109 -11.27 -7.22 6.17
CA VAL A 109 -12.53 -6.78 6.79
C VAL A 109 -12.36 -5.29 7.09
N HIS A 110 -12.84 -4.45 6.17
CA HIS A 110 -12.73 -3.01 6.33
C HIS A 110 -13.81 -2.50 7.30
N SER A 111 -13.39 -2.20 8.53
CA SER A 111 -14.28 -1.72 9.61
C SER A 111 -13.98 -0.24 9.86
N ALA A 112 -14.86 0.62 9.38
CA ALA A 112 -14.65 2.06 9.30
C ALA A 112 -14.47 2.74 10.68
N LYS A 113 -13.44 3.59 10.83
CA LYS A 113 -13.24 4.49 11.97
C LYS A 113 -13.99 5.81 11.75
N PHE A 114 -13.89 6.37 10.54
CA PHE A 114 -14.53 7.63 10.14
C PHE A 114 -15.77 7.39 9.26
N ASP A 115 -16.65 8.40 9.19
CA ASP A 115 -17.88 8.28 8.39
C ASP A 115 -17.57 8.16 6.88
N ASN A 116 -16.56 8.88 6.38
CA ASN A 116 -16.13 8.80 4.98
C ASN A 116 -15.67 7.38 4.58
N GLU A 117 -15.16 6.62 5.52
CA GLU A 117 -14.65 5.27 5.29
C GLU A 117 -15.75 4.20 5.15
N LYS A 118 -17.02 4.56 5.44
CA LYS A 118 -18.16 3.67 5.22
C LYS A 118 -18.56 3.55 3.76
N ASP A 119 -18.18 4.52 2.94
CA ASP A 119 -18.51 4.56 1.52
C ASP A 119 -17.67 3.54 0.73
N SER A 120 -18.36 2.69 -0.02
CA SER A 120 -17.74 1.62 -0.81
C SER A 120 -16.79 2.14 -1.90
N GLN A 121 -17.07 3.31 -2.49
CA GLN A 121 -16.19 3.88 -3.52
C GLN A 121 -14.88 4.38 -2.91
N ASN A 122 -14.90 4.93 -1.70
CA ASN A 122 -13.71 5.35 -0.99
C ASN A 122 -12.84 4.16 -0.57
N ILE A 123 -13.46 3.05 -0.15
CA ILE A 123 -12.74 1.79 0.12
C ILE A 123 -12.09 1.28 -1.17
N ARG A 124 -12.80 1.30 -2.30
CA ARG A 124 -12.25 0.89 -3.61
C ARG A 124 -11.04 1.74 -4.00
N ASN A 125 -11.14 3.07 -3.83
CA ASN A 125 -10.01 3.98 -4.07
C ASN A 125 -8.80 3.67 -3.15
N ALA A 126 -9.05 3.38 -1.88
CA ALA A 126 -8.01 2.97 -0.94
C ALA A 126 -7.35 1.64 -1.34
N MET A 127 -8.14 0.64 -1.73
CA MET A 127 -7.61 -0.64 -2.23
C MET A 127 -6.72 -0.46 -3.46
N LEU A 128 -7.13 0.39 -4.41
CA LEU A 128 -6.33 0.70 -5.60
C LEU A 128 -5.06 1.49 -5.26
N ARG A 129 -5.13 2.41 -4.29
CA ARG A 129 -3.99 3.19 -3.80
C ARG A 129 -2.97 2.33 -3.07
N TYR A 130 -3.42 1.37 -2.26
CA TYR A 130 -2.56 0.47 -1.50
C TYR A 130 -2.29 -0.88 -2.18
N GLU A 131 -2.81 -1.06 -3.40
CA GLU A 131 -2.60 -2.25 -4.23
C GLU A 131 -3.02 -3.55 -3.53
N ILE A 132 -4.17 -3.51 -2.83
CA ILE A 132 -4.77 -4.65 -2.15
C ILE A 132 -5.42 -5.56 -3.19
N GLU A 133 -4.95 -6.79 -3.29
CA GLU A 133 -5.38 -7.77 -4.31
C GLU A 133 -6.30 -8.88 -3.75
N HIS A 134 -6.29 -9.12 -2.45
CA HIS A 134 -7.18 -10.08 -1.81
C HIS A 134 -8.62 -9.57 -1.69
N PRO A 135 -9.61 -10.45 -1.50
CA PRO A 135 -10.99 -10.07 -1.24
C PRO A 135 -11.12 -9.15 -0.04
N VAL A 136 -11.98 -8.13 -0.15
CA VAL A 136 -12.28 -7.22 0.95
C VAL A 136 -13.80 -7.12 1.12
N VAL A 137 -14.25 -7.10 2.36
CA VAL A 137 -15.64 -6.81 2.72
C VAL A 137 -15.75 -5.46 3.42
N ASN A 138 -16.73 -4.64 3.00
CA ASN A 138 -17.11 -3.40 3.68
C ASN A 138 -17.96 -3.72 4.91
N ASP A 139 -17.35 -3.73 6.10
CA ASP A 139 -18.01 -3.90 7.40
C ASP A 139 -18.37 -2.53 8.02
N SER A 140 -19.01 -1.65 7.24
CA SER A 140 -19.36 -0.26 7.63
C SER A 140 -20.12 -0.17 8.96
N GLU A 141 -20.92 -1.18 9.28
CA GLU A 141 -21.69 -1.27 10.52
C GLU A 141 -20.97 -2.03 11.64
N MET A 142 -19.70 -2.41 11.42
CA MET A 142 -18.89 -3.17 12.37
C MET A 142 -19.56 -4.46 12.89
N LEU A 143 -20.33 -5.15 12.06
CA LEU A 143 -21.02 -6.39 12.43
C LEU A 143 -20.02 -7.56 12.55
N ILE A 144 -19.16 -7.70 11.55
CA ILE A 144 -18.13 -8.74 11.53
C ILE A 144 -17.10 -8.46 12.63
N TRP A 145 -16.66 -7.20 12.76
CA TRP A 145 -15.80 -6.72 13.84
C TRP A 145 -16.30 -7.17 15.22
N ARG A 146 -17.58 -6.92 15.53
CA ARG A 146 -18.18 -7.30 16.82
C ARG A 146 -18.27 -8.81 17.01
N ARG A 147 -18.57 -9.58 15.95
CA ARG A 147 -18.65 -11.04 16.02
C ARG A 147 -17.32 -11.69 16.36
N PHE A 148 -16.22 -11.13 15.86
CA PHE A 148 -14.86 -11.59 16.20
C PHE A 148 -14.32 -10.98 17.51
N GLY A 149 -15.04 -10.03 18.12
CA GLY A 149 -14.63 -9.37 19.36
C GLY A 149 -13.40 -8.48 19.20
N THR A 150 -13.17 -7.99 17.98
CA THR A 150 -12.05 -7.08 17.65
C THR A 150 -12.17 -5.76 18.41
N ARG A 151 -11.06 -5.15 18.79
CA ARG A 151 -11.02 -3.94 19.62
C ARG A 151 -10.03 -2.88 19.17
N ALA A 152 -9.17 -3.20 18.22
CA ALA A 152 -8.11 -2.31 17.73
C ALA A 152 -7.81 -2.59 16.26
N TRP A 153 -7.35 -1.59 15.53
CA TRP A 153 -6.78 -1.68 14.20
C TRP A 153 -5.25 -1.59 14.27
N PRO A 154 -4.52 -2.39 13.48
CA PRO A 154 -5.00 -3.60 12.79
C PRO A 154 -5.20 -4.77 13.76
N THR A 155 -6.04 -5.72 13.40
CA THR A 155 -6.14 -7.02 14.07
C THR A 155 -6.27 -8.11 13.02
N VAL A 156 -5.45 -9.15 13.11
CA VAL A 156 -5.59 -10.33 12.25
C VAL A 156 -6.19 -11.49 13.02
N ALA A 157 -7.10 -12.25 12.37
CA ALA A 157 -7.73 -13.43 12.94
C ALA A 157 -7.47 -14.64 12.05
N LEU A 158 -7.03 -15.75 12.67
CA LEU A 158 -6.59 -16.96 11.98
C LEU A 158 -7.64 -18.08 12.11
N ILE A 159 -7.96 -18.71 10.97
CA ILE A 159 -8.92 -19.80 10.85
C ILE A 159 -8.21 -20.96 10.16
N ASP A 160 -8.34 -22.17 10.70
CA ASP A 160 -7.73 -23.37 10.16
C ASP A 160 -8.49 -23.96 8.95
N PRO A 161 -7.91 -24.89 8.19
CA PRO A 161 -8.55 -25.53 7.03
C PRO A 161 -9.87 -26.25 7.32
N GLU A 162 -10.15 -26.62 8.55
CA GLU A 162 -11.43 -27.19 8.96
C GLU A 162 -12.44 -26.14 9.37
N GLY A 163 -12.03 -24.83 9.35
CA GLY A 163 -12.84 -23.67 9.70
C GLY A 163 -13.03 -23.49 11.19
N ASN A 164 -12.01 -23.76 11.97
CA ASN A 164 -11.99 -23.43 13.37
C ASN A 164 -11.19 -22.13 13.58
N TYR A 165 -11.70 -21.25 14.41
CA TYR A 165 -11.02 -20.04 14.85
C TYR A 165 -9.88 -20.40 15.78
N CYS A 166 -8.65 -20.07 15.37
CA CYS A 166 -7.41 -20.37 16.10
C CYS A 166 -7.04 -19.27 17.10
N GLY A 167 -7.40 -18.02 16.81
CA GLY A 167 -7.09 -16.85 17.62
C GLY A 167 -6.93 -15.59 16.80
N SER A 168 -6.64 -14.47 17.46
CA SER A 168 -6.36 -13.19 16.83
C SER A 168 -5.16 -12.50 17.45
N GLN A 169 -4.51 -11.65 16.66
CA GLN A 169 -3.36 -10.85 17.07
C GLN A 169 -3.58 -9.41 16.62
N SER A 170 -3.49 -8.45 17.55
CA SER A 170 -3.59 -7.02 17.26
C SER A 170 -2.22 -6.37 17.13
N GLY A 171 -2.15 -5.27 16.37
CA GLY A 171 -0.96 -4.47 16.15
C GLY A 171 -0.14 -4.94 14.94
N GLU A 172 0.92 -4.21 14.69
CA GLU A 172 1.88 -4.43 13.58
C GLU A 172 3.11 -5.23 14.03
N GLY A 173 4.00 -5.58 13.07
CA GLY A 173 5.26 -6.29 13.36
C GLY A 173 5.08 -7.77 13.67
N ASN A 174 4.00 -8.40 13.25
CA ASN A 174 3.65 -9.78 13.57
C ASN A 174 4.02 -10.79 12.47
N ARG A 175 4.78 -10.40 11.43
CA ARG A 175 5.12 -11.26 10.28
C ARG A 175 5.69 -12.61 10.68
N GLU A 176 6.73 -12.61 11.50
CA GLU A 176 7.43 -13.86 11.88
C GLU A 176 6.52 -14.80 12.70
N LEU A 177 5.71 -14.22 13.59
CA LEU A 177 4.73 -14.98 14.36
C LEU A 177 3.70 -15.65 13.44
N LEU A 178 3.10 -14.86 12.53
CA LEU A 178 2.09 -15.33 11.57
C LEU A 178 2.68 -16.36 10.62
N ASP A 179 3.87 -16.12 10.10
CA ASP A 179 4.58 -17.04 9.22
C ASP A 179 4.82 -18.39 9.90
N GLY A 180 5.36 -18.38 11.12
CA GLY A 180 5.61 -19.61 11.87
C GLY A 180 4.34 -20.39 12.23
N VAL A 181 3.24 -19.69 12.52
CA VAL A 181 1.96 -20.31 12.89
C VAL A 181 1.26 -20.90 11.66
N ILE A 182 1.18 -20.13 10.57
CA ILE A 182 0.58 -20.55 9.30
C ILE A 182 1.32 -21.78 8.74
N GLY A 183 2.66 -21.75 8.77
CA GLY A 183 3.48 -22.89 8.33
C GLY A 183 3.16 -24.18 9.09
N ARG A 184 3.06 -24.14 10.41
CA ARG A 184 2.68 -25.30 11.23
C ARG A 184 1.26 -25.79 10.97
N LEU A 185 0.30 -24.87 10.77
CA LEU A 185 -1.07 -25.25 10.39
C LEU A 185 -1.10 -25.99 9.06
N ILE A 186 -0.41 -25.46 8.05
CA ILE A 186 -0.33 -26.07 6.72
C ILE A 186 0.29 -27.45 6.82
N GLU A 187 1.40 -27.61 7.54
CA GLU A 187 2.08 -28.89 7.73
C GLU A 187 1.16 -29.93 8.41
N TYR A 188 0.50 -29.54 9.51
CA TYR A 188 -0.44 -30.40 10.24
C TYR A 188 -1.61 -30.83 9.36
N HIS A 189 -2.27 -29.88 8.67
CA HIS A 189 -3.45 -30.18 7.83
C HIS A 189 -3.11 -30.91 6.55
N ARG A 190 -1.89 -30.75 6.01
CA ARG A 190 -1.37 -31.58 4.92
C ARG A 190 -1.20 -33.02 5.37
N PHE A 191 -0.55 -33.26 6.52
CA PHE A 191 -0.42 -34.58 7.11
C PHE A 191 -1.78 -35.24 7.40
N LYS A 192 -2.73 -34.47 7.93
CA LYS A 192 -4.10 -34.91 8.22
C LYS A 192 -4.94 -35.18 6.97
N GLY A 193 -4.53 -34.68 5.80
CA GLY A 193 -5.28 -34.80 4.55
C GLY A 193 -6.49 -33.85 4.46
N THR A 194 -6.51 -32.79 5.24
CA THR A 194 -7.58 -31.76 5.24
C THR A 194 -7.19 -30.47 4.55
N LEU A 195 -5.97 -30.35 4.01
CA LEU A 195 -5.52 -29.21 3.23
C LEU A 195 -5.96 -29.35 1.75
N ASN A 196 -6.41 -28.23 1.16
CA ASN A 196 -6.76 -28.13 -0.25
C ASN A 196 -5.89 -27.06 -0.93
N GLU A 197 -4.99 -27.48 -1.82
CA GLU A 197 -4.04 -26.60 -2.49
C GLU A 197 -4.51 -26.16 -3.89
N LYS A 198 -5.77 -26.43 -4.26
CA LYS A 198 -6.31 -25.99 -5.56
C LYS A 198 -6.45 -24.45 -5.58
N PRO A 199 -6.05 -23.79 -6.68
CA PRO A 199 -6.18 -22.34 -6.83
C PRO A 199 -7.63 -21.86 -6.68
N LEU A 200 -7.80 -20.66 -6.12
CA LEU A 200 -9.03 -19.88 -6.15
C LEU A 200 -8.82 -18.65 -7.03
N ALA A 201 -9.85 -18.23 -7.74
CA ALA A 201 -9.83 -17.01 -8.55
C ALA A 201 -10.62 -15.91 -7.86
N PHE A 202 -10.00 -14.74 -7.76
CA PHE A 202 -10.64 -13.52 -7.30
C PHE A 202 -10.53 -12.44 -8.39
N SER A 203 -11.61 -11.67 -8.61
CA SER A 203 -11.67 -10.59 -9.60
C SER A 203 -11.04 -9.34 -9.02
N GLN A 204 -9.89 -8.90 -9.50
CA GLN A 204 -9.18 -7.75 -8.94
C GLN A 204 -9.72 -6.42 -9.49
N GLU A 205 -9.98 -5.44 -8.62
CA GLU A 205 -10.37 -4.08 -9.00
C GLU A 205 -9.26 -3.34 -9.76
N SER A 206 -7.98 -3.65 -9.46
CA SER A 206 -6.81 -3.04 -10.10
C SER A 206 -6.76 -3.24 -11.62
N VAL A 207 -7.37 -4.31 -12.13
CA VAL A 207 -7.44 -4.59 -13.58
C VAL A 207 -8.29 -3.56 -14.32
N LYS A 208 -9.22 -2.88 -13.61
CA LYS A 208 -10.14 -1.89 -14.18
C LYS A 208 -9.62 -0.45 -14.05
N ALA A 209 -8.48 -0.22 -13.38
CA ALA A 209 -7.96 1.11 -13.13
C ALA A 209 -7.35 1.74 -14.38
N ALA A 210 -7.73 2.98 -14.68
CA ALA A 210 -7.15 3.74 -15.77
C ALA A 210 -5.70 4.15 -15.46
N ASP A 211 -4.85 4.18 -16.49
CA ASP A 211 -3.49 4.70 -16.40
C ASP A 211 -3.52 6.22 -16.61
N THR A 212 -3.22 6.98 -15.56
CA THR A 212 -3.30 8.45 -15.53
C THR A 212 -1.91 9.08 -15.46
N PRO A 213 -1.68 10.31 -15.97
CA PRO A 213 -0.37 10.99 -15.88
C PRO A 213 0.14 11.16 -14.45
N LEU A 214 -0.73 11.46 -13.50
CA LEU A 214 -0.50 11.40 -12.06
C LEU A 214 -1.33 10.28 -11.46
N ARG A 215 -0.81 9.61 -10.44
CA ARG A 215 -1.53 8.53 -9.75
C ARG A 215 -1.48 8.73 -8.24
N TYR A 216 -2.63 9.10 -7.65
CA TYR A 216 -2.76 9.44 -6.24
C TYR A 216 -1.67 10.43 -5.78
N PRO A 217 -1.59 11.66 -6.35
CA PRO A 217 -0.64 12.65 -5.89
C PRO A 217 -0.87 12.93 -4.39
N GLY A 218 0.17 12.72 -3.58
CA GLY A 218 0.04 12.82 -2.12
C GLY A 218 0.15 14.26 -1.64
N LYS A 219 1.27 14.89 -1.92
CA LYS A 219 1.60 16.24 -1.45
C LYS A 219 2.11 17.12 -2.60
N VAL A 220 2.10 18.43 -2.34
CA VAL A 220 2.70 19.44 -3.22
C VAL A 220 3.54 20.40 -2.39
N SER A 221 4.65 20.87 -2.95
CA SER A 221 5.45 21.96 -2.37
C SER A 221 5.92 22.93 -3.45
N LEU A 222 6.33 24.12 -3.05
CA LEU A 222 6.65 25.21 -3.94
C LEU A 222 8.06 25.73 -3.76
N ASP A 223 8.69 26.06 -4.88
CA ASP A 223 9.82 26.96 -4.98
C ASP A 223 9.36 28.25 -5.64
N SER A 224 9.02 29.24 -4.82
CA SER A 224 8.51 30.51 -5.31
C SER A 224 9.58 31.33 -6.07
N GLU A 225 10.84 31.22 -5.69
CA GLU A 225 11.96 31.92 -6.35
C GLU A 225 12.25 31.30 -7.73
N GLY A 226 12.28 29.99 -7.81
CA GLY A 226 12.50 29.24 -9.06
C GLY A 226 11.21 29.04 -9.89
N ASN A 227 10.06 29.55 -9.45
CA ASN A 227 8.74 29.35 -10.10
C ASN A 227 8.44 27.87 -10.38
N ARG A 228 8.68 26.99 -9.41
CA ARG A 228 8.50 25.53 -9.53
C ARG A 228 7.49 24.98 -8.55
N LEU A 229 6.73 24.01 -9.01
CA LEU A 229 5.88 23.14 -8.21
C LEU A 229 6.49 21.74 -8.18
N PHE A 230 6.67 21.19 -7.00
CA PHE A 230 7.02 19.79 -6.79
C PHE A 230 5.75 19.03 -6.44
N ILE A 231 5.46 17.97 -7.17
CA ILE A 231 4.29 17.11 -6.98
C ILE A 231 4.81 15.71 -6.63
N THR A 232 4.46 15.20 -5.46
CA THR A 232 4.71 13.79 -5.16
C THR A 232 3.66 12.94 -5.85
N ASP A 233 4.05 12.29 -6.93
CA ASP A 233 3.23 11.34 -7.68
C ASP A 233 3.37 9.97 -7.01
N SER A 234 2.71 9.83 -5.84
CA SER A 234 3.01 8.83 -4.81
C SER A 234 2.89 7.40 -5.33
N ASN A 235 1.83 7.07 -6.04
CA ASN A 235 1.65 5.70 -6.58
C ASN A 235 2.40 5.43 -7.88
N HIS A 236 3.01 6.46 -8.48
CA HIS A 236 4.02 6.29 -9.52
C HIS A 236 5.45 6.35 -8.96
N ASN A 237 5.63 6.38 -7.64
CA ASN A 237 6.92 6.31 -6.94
C ASN A 237 7.94 7.32 -7.48
N ARG A 238 7.49 8.57 -7.74
CA ARG A 238 8.31 9.62 -8.34
C ARG A 238 7.89 11.02 -7.89
N ILE A 239 8.73 12.00 -8.18
CA ILE A 239 8.43 13.41 -7.96
C ILE A 239 8.41 14.10 -9.32
N VAL A 240 7.35 14.83 -9.61
CA VAL A 240 7.20 15.64 -10.81
C VAL A 240 7.56 17.07 -10.48
N VAL A 241 8.46 17.66 -11.25
CA VAL A 241 8.85 19.08 -11.16
C VAL A 241 8.23 19.80 -12.34
N ALA A 242 7.34 20.73 -12.05
CA ALA A 242 6.65 21.54 -13.06
C ALA A 242 6.87 23.02 -12.82
N GLY A 243 6.93 23.81 -13.90
CA GLY A 243 6.82 25.26 -13.80
C GLY A 243 5.42 25.66 -13.33
N LEU A 244 5.26 26.84 -12.67
CA LEU A 244 3.94 27.32 -12.24
C LEU A 244 3.00 27.65 -13.43
N ASN A 245 3.53 27.59 -14.66
CA ASN A 245 2.78 27.65 -15.93
C ASN A 245 2.34 26.28 -16.45
N GLY A 246 2.65 25.18 -15.75
CA GLY A 246 2.30 23.81 -16.13
C GLY A 246 3.31 23.14 -17.08
N GLU A 247 4.48 23.73 -17.34
CA GLU A 247 5.54 23.10 -18.14
C GLU A 247 6.27 22.03 -17.33
N LEU A 248 6.40 20.81 -17.86
CA LEU A 248 7.20 19.75 -17.25
C LEU A 248 8.70 20.13 -17.31
N GLN A 249 9.36 20.23 -16.17
CA GLN A 249 10.78 20.53 -16.07
C GLN A 249 11.63 19.30 -15.79
N ALA A 250 11.18 18.42 -14.90
CA ALA A 250 11.88 17.17 -14.60
C ALA A 250 10.93 16.12 -13.99
N VAL A 251 11.35 14.87 -14.09
CA VAL A 251 10.80 13.76 -13.32
C VAL A 251 11.94 13.15 -12.53
N ILE A 252 11.79 13.01 -11.22
CA ILE A 252 12.79 12.48 -10.30
C ILE A 252 12.26 11.15 -9.75
N GLY A 253 12.94 10.08 -10.07
CA GLY A 253 12.55 8.71 -9.76
C GLY A 253 12.21 7.92 -11.02
N SER A 254 12.62 6.64 -11.03
CA SER A 254 12.41 5.71 -12.14
C SER A 254 10.94 5.28 -12.29
N GLY A 255 10.10 5.50 -11.28
CA GLY A 255 8.74 4.98 -11.18
C GLY A 255 8.67 3.57 -10.56
N VAL A 256 9.80 2.93 -10.32
CA VAL A 256 9.86 1.63 -9.63
C VAL A 256 9.81 1.86 -8.13
N ALA A 257 8.97 1.08 -7.42
CA ALA A 257 8.99 1.05 -5.96
C ALA A 257 10.33 0.47 -5.47
N GLY A 258 11.05 1.24 -4.66
CA GLY A 258 12.37 0.84 -4.16
C GLY A 258 13.08 2.00 -3.48
N ARG A 259 14.35 1.78 -3.08
CA ARG A 259 15.11 2.74 -2.27
C ARG A 259 16.49 3.09 -2.83
N ARG A 260 16.72 2.82 -4.13
CA ARG A 260 18.01 3.08 -4.75
C ARG A 260 18.30 4.58 -4.82
N ASP A 261 19.54 4.94 -4.44
CA ASP A 261 20.13 6.25 -4.73
C ASP A 261 20.63 6.29 -6.18
N GLY A 262 20.78 7.48 -6.77
CA GLY A 262 21.28 7.60 -8.13
C GLY A 262 20.94 8.94 -8.77
N ASN A 263 21.03 9.00 -10.11
CA ASN A 263 20.52 10.13 -10.86
C ASN A 263 18.97 10.11 -10.91
N PHE A 264 18.33 11.12 -11.49
CA PHE A 264 16.87 11.25 -11.52
C PHE A 264 16.16 10.05 -12.18
N GLN A 265 16.79 9.39 -13.15
CA GLN A 265 16.19 8.26 -13.87
C GLN A 265 16.44 6.91 -13.17
N GLU A 266 17.46 6.83 -12.32
CA GLU A 266 17.87 5.60 -11.64
C GLU A 266 17.35 5.50 -10.21
N ALA A 267 17.13 6.65 -9.56
CA ALA A 267 16.64 6.71 -8.19
C ALA A 267 15.27 6.05 -8.08
N GLU A 268 15.04 5.42 -6.94
CA GLU A 268 13.78 4.78 -6.60
C GLU A 268 13.22 5.40 -5.34
N PHE A 269 11.90 5.49 -5.28
CA PHE A 269 11.12 5.87 -4.11
C PHE A 269 10.02 4.85 -3.87
N PHE A 270 9.39 4.88 -2.69
CA PHE A 270 8.21 4.08 -2.44
C PHE A 270 7.14 4.93 -1.76
N ARG A 271 6.12 5.29 -2.54
CA ARG A 271 5.00 6.18 -2.14
C ARG A 271 5.47 7.43 -1.38
N PRO A 272 6.36 8.24 -2.01
CA PRO A 272 6.85 9.46 -1.37
C PRO A 272 5.68 10.41 -1.08
N GLN A 273 5.76 11.14 0.04
CA GLN A 273 4.75 12.11 0.47
C GLN A 273 5.30 13.54 0.48
N GLY A 274 5.64 14.10 1.61
CA GLY A 274 6.06 15.48 1.72
C GLY A 274 7.40 15.77 1.05
N THR A 275 7.50 16.94 0.44
CA THR A 275 8.77 17.50 -0.08
C THR A 275 9.01 18.91 0.44
N LEU A 276 10.28 19.30 0.57
CA LEU A 276 10.67 20.63 1.02
C LEU A 276 11.99 21.04 0.38
N LEU A 277 12.01 22.19 -0.28
CA LEU A 277 13.24 22.76 -0.84
C LEU A 277 13.93 23.70 0.16
N VAL A 278 15.19 23.42 0.50
CA VAL A 278 16.05 24.29 1.30
C VAL A 278 17.43 24.38 0.66
N ASN A 279 17.87 25.57 0.33
CA ASN A 279 19.21 25.84 -0.20
C ASN A 279 19.59 24.95 -1.41
N GLY A 280 18.66 24.72 -2.34
CA GLY A 280 18.89 23.92 -3.56
C GLY A 280 18.81 22.41 -3.36
N ILE A 281 18.59 21.92 -2.14
CA ILE A 281 18.34 20.53 -1.81
C ILE A 281 16.84 20.32 -1.60
N LEU A 282 16.22 19.44 -2.37
CA LEU A 282 14.85 19.01 -2.13
C LEU A 282 14.86 17.79 -1.20
N TYR A 283 14.40 17.98 0.02
CA TYR A 283 14.20 16.91 0.98
C TYR A 283 12.87 16.21 0.69
N VAL A 284 12.85 14.88 0.78
CA VAL A 284 11.69 14.05 0.46
C VAL A 284 11.41 13.08 1.60
N ALA A 285 10.19 13.06 2.08
CA ALA A 285 9.68 12.01 2.95
C ALA A 285 9.32 10.79 2.07
N ASP A 286 10.21 9.81 2.05
CA ASP A 286 10.08 8.56 1.28
C ASP A 286 9.39 7.52 2.18
N THR A 287 8.08 7.66 2.31
CA THR A 287 7.25 7.22 3.42
C THR A 287 7.28 5.72 3.64
N GLU A 288 7.01 4.94 2.60
CA GLU A 288 6.97 3.47 2.68
C GLU A 288 8.39 2.84 2.69
N ASN A 289 9.41 3.63 2.33
CA ASN A 289 10.81 3.24 2.55
C ASN A 289 11.31 3.59 3.95
N HIS A 290 10.56 4.32 4.75
CA HIS A 290 10.98 4.81 6.06
C HIS A 290 12.31 5.57 5.98
N LEU A 291 12.43 6.47 4.97
CA LEU A 291 13.65 7.23 4.68
C LEU A 291 13.35 8.73 4.53
N ILE A 292 14.34 9.56 4.83
CA ILE A 292 14.43 10.93 4.32
C ILE A 292 15.47 10.94 3.20
N ARG A 293 15.04 11.38 2.01
CA ARG A 293 15.94 11.51 0.86
C ARG A 293 16.32 12.96 0.63
N ALA A 294 17.52 13.17 0.13
CA ALA A 294 18.04 14.48 -0.27
C ALA A 294 18.29 14.48 -1.79
N VAL A 295 17.62 15.37 -2.49
CA VAL A 295 17.76 15.55 -3.94
C VAL A 295 18.52 16.84 -4.20
N ASN A 296 19.76 16.74 -4.65
CA ASN A 296 20.52 17.86 -5.15
C ASN A 296 20.03 18.20 -6.57
N LEU A 297 19.26 19.28 -6.69
CA LEU A 297 18.65 19.65 -7.98
C LEU A 297 19.68 20.12 -9.01
N ALA A 298 20.79 20.70 -8.58
CA ALA A 298 21.86 21.19 -9.47
C ALA A 298 22.69 20.02 -10.05
N GLU A 299 22.96 19.00 -9.25
CA GLU A 299 23.71 17.82 -9.64
C GLU A 299 22.87 16.75 -10.30
N GLY A 300 21.53 16.85 -10.21
CA GLY A 300 20.61 15.83 -10.70
C GLY A 300 20.73 14.51 -9.95
N ARG A 301 20.99 14.54 -8.64
CA ARG A 301 21.31 13.36 -7.83
C ARG A 301 20.40 13.22 -6.60
N VAL A 302 19.95 12.00 -6.36
CA VAL A 302 19.21 11.58 -5.15
C VAL A 302 20.14 10.77 -4.26
N SER A 303 20.11 11.05 -2.96
CA SER A 303 20.82 10.29 -1.93
C SER A 303 19.95 10.12 -0.69
N THR A 304 20.21 9.09 0.10
CA THR A 304 19.57 8.88 1.40
C THR A 304 20.23 9.78 2.44
N LEU A 305 19.44 10.66 3.09
CA LEU A 305 19.90 11.49 4.19
C LEU A 305 19.79 10.78 5.53
N ALA A 306 18.65 10.14 5.80
CA ALA A 306 18.39 9.49 7.08
C ALA A 306 17.47 8.28 6.94
N GLY A 307 17.63 7.32 7.85
CA GLY A 307 16.87 6.08 7.92
C GLY A 307 17.66 4.88 7.45
N THR A 308 17.32 3.71 7.99
CA THR A 308 17.90 2.40 7.59
C THR A 308 17.16 1.78 6.40
N GLY A 309 15.98 2.30 6.06
CA GLY A 309 15.05 1.67 5.13
C GLY A 309 14.32 0.44 5.72
N ILE A 310 14.34 0.30 7.02
CA ILE A 310 13.58 -0.68 7.80
C ILE A 310 12.68 0.10 8.75
N GLN A 311 11.43 -0.32 8.88
CA GLN A 311 10.46 0.30 9.77
C GLN A 311 10.95 0.28 11.23
N GLY A 312 11.00 1.45 11.85
CA GLY A 312 11.33 1.58 13.27
C GLY A 312 10.18 1.08 14.15
N GLN A 313 10.53 0.30 15.17
CA GLN A 313 9.56 -0.19 16.16
C GLN A 313 9.54 0.71 17.41
N PRO A 314 8.44 0.79 18.17
CA PRO A 314 8.39 1.53 19.41
C PRO A 314 9.51 1.12 20.37
N GLY A 315 10.21 2.11 20.95
CA GLY A 315 11.30 1.87 21.88
C GLY A 315 12.68 1.60 21.27
N HIS A 316 12.82 1.63 19.93
CA HIS A 316 14.14 1.61 19.31
C HIS A 316 14.93 2.88 19.69
N SER A 317 16.24 2.69 19.92
CA SER A 317 17.16 3.79 20.23
C SER A 317 17.30 4.73 19.05
N LEU A 318 17.32 6.03 19.33
CA LEU A 318 17.74 7.07 18.37
C LEU A 318 19.27 7.35 18.47
N ASP A 319 19.99 6.58 19.29
CA ASP A 319 21.43 6.68 19.40
C ASP A 319 22.08 6.07 18.16
N GLY A 320 22.73 6.92 17.36
CA GLY A 320 23.37 6.50 16.11
C GLY A 320 23.49 7.63 15.11
N GLY A 321 24.15 7.34 13.98
CA GLY A 321 24.19 8.23 12.82
C GLY A 321 22.86 8.28 12.08
N LEU A 322 22.70 9.26 11.19
CA LEU A 322 21.46 9.43 10.41
C LEU A 322 21.04 8.17 9.64
N LEU A 323 22.00 7.39 9.15
CA LEU A 323 21.75 6.15 8.40
C LEU A 323 21.64 4.89 9.28
N GLU A 324 21.76 5.04 10.60
CA GLU A 324 21.70 3.94 11.57
C GLU A 324 20.38 3.95 12.35
N VAL A 325 19.63 5.05 12.31
CA VAL A 325 18.35 5.19 12.99
C VAL A 325 17.22 4.68 12.08
N ALA A 326 16.42 3.74 12.56
CA ALA A 326 15.23 3.28 11.85
C ALA A 326 14.10 4.31 11.99
N LEU A 327 13.61 4.84 10.87
CA LEU A 327 12.46 5.74 10.81
C LEU A 327 11.16 4.93 10.73
N ASN A 328 10.02 5.59 10.97
CA ASN A 328 8.73 4.97 10.81
C ASN A 328 7.74 5.96 10.16
N SER A 329 7.51 5.78 8.86
CA SER A 329 6.60 6.54 8.02
C SER A 329 6.74 8.06 8.16
N PRO A 330 7.89 8.64 7.75
CA PRO A 330 7.99 10.09 7.60
C PRO A 330 6.98 10.53 6.55
N TRP A 331 6.15 11.54 6.87
CA TRP A 331 5.07 11.95 5.98
C TRP A 331 5.23 13.36 5.43
N SER A 332 5.79 14.28 6.22
CA SER A 332 6.04 15.66 5.79
C SER A 332 7.29 16.23 6.46
N ILE A 333 7.82 17.31 5.89
CA ILE A 333 9.03 17.99 6.34
C ILE A 333 8.77 19.49 6.31
N ALA A 334 9.14 20.21 7.39
CA ALA A 334 9.22 21.67 7.41
C ALA A 334 10.62 22.12 7.83
N HIS A 335 10.92 23.39 7.59
CA HIS A 335 12.20 24.00 7.97
C HIS A 335 12.00 25.27 8.77
N ALA A 336 12.69 25.36 9.89
CA ALA A 336 12.80 26.59 10.66
C ALA A 336 14.19 26.71 11.29
N LYS A 337 14.80 27.88 11.20
CA LYS A 337 16.06 28.22 11.90
C LYS A 337 17.18 27.17 11.70
N GLY A 338 17.36 26.67 10.48
CA GLY A 338 18.39 25.66 10.16
C GLY A 338 18.07 24.23 10.60
N THR A 339 16.86 23.98 11.05
CA THR A 339 16.38 22.67 11.52
C THR A 339 15.28 22.15 10.61
N LEU A 340 15.38 20.91 10.17
CA LEU A 340 14.28 20.16 9.56
C LEU A 340 13.42 19.55 10.67
N PHE A 341 12.12 19.74 10.57
CA PHE A 341 11.12 19.08 11.40
C PHE A 341 10.35 18.09 10.55
N ILE A 342 10.18 16.88 11.04
CA ILE A 342 9.66 15.74 10.29
C ILE A 342 8.42 15.21 11.01
N ALA A 343 7.28 15.21 10.33
CA ALA A 343 6.09 14.50 10.80
C ALA A 343 6.30 13.00 10.62
N MET A 344 6.38 12.28 11.73
CA MET A 344 6.53 10.83 11.79
C MET A 344 5.18 10.20 12.15
N ALA A 345 4.46 9.74 11.14
CA ALA A 345 3.10 9.24 11.32
C ALA A 345 3.04 7.98 12.20
N GLY A 346 3.94 7.01 11.98
CA GLY A 346 3.94 5.73 12.69
C GLY A 346 4.13 5.86 14.20
N PRO A 347 5.13 6.60 14.73
CA PRO A 347 5.32 6.76 16.16
C PRO A 347 4.49 7.91 16.74
N HIS A 348 3.62 8.57 15.98
CA HIS A 348 2.80 9.70 16.45
C HIS A 348 3.63 10.86 17.03
N GLN A 349 4.72 11.25 16.34
CA GLN A 349 5.72 12.19 16.83
C GLN A 349 6.13 13.19 15.75
N ILE A 350 6.76 14.28 16.20
CA ILE A 350 7.53 15.19 15.36
C ILE A 350 9.00 15.03 15.73
N TRP A 351 9.84 14.74 14.73
CA TRP A 351 11.28 14.60 14.91
C TRP A 351 12.00 15.83 14.35
N SER A 352 13.24 16.05 14.74
CA SER A 352 14.05 17.18 14.29
C SER A 352 15.47 16.77 13.92
N HIS A 353 16.00 17.46 12.89
CA HIS A 353 17.38 17.33 12.43
C HIS A 353 17.96 18.71 12.14
N VAL A 354 18.99 19.11 12.87
CA VAL A 354 19.76 20.33 12.56
C VAL A 354 20.59 20.04 11.30
N ILE A 355 20.36 20.83 10.24
CA ILE A 355 21.06 20.63 8.96
C ILE A 355 22.57 20.66 9.15
N GLY A 356 23.26 19.61 8.69
CA GLY A 356 24.70 19.45 8.86
C GLY A 356 25.10 18.74 10.18
N SER A 357 24.17 18.43 11.08
CA SER A 357 24.45 17.57 12.23
C SER A 357 24.39 16.08 11.84
N ALA A 358 24.91 15.22 12.71
CA ALA A 358 24.89 13.76 12.50
C ALA A 358 23.72 13.05 13.17
N ARG A 359 22.74 13.78 13.75
CA ARG A 359 21.70 13.19 14.61
C ARG A 359 20.29 13.60 14.23
N LEU A 360 19.37 12.69 14.52
CA LEU A 360 17.93 12.90 14.63
C LEU A 360 17.52 12.85 16.10
N GLU A 361 16.50 13.63 16.45
CA GLU A 361 15.99 13.69 17.82
C GLU A 361 14.46 13.80 17.80
N ILE A 362 13.80 13.21 18.79
CA ILE A 362 12.38 13.47 19.02
C ILE A 362 12.24 14.94 19.46
N HIS A 363 11.42 15.70 18.76
CA HIS A 363 11.12 17.08 19.08
C HIS A 363 9.85 17.21 19.94
N ALA A 364 8.78 16.53 19.52
CA ALA A 364 7.49 16.54 20.23
C ALA A 364 6.76 15.20 20.06
N GLY A 365 5.92 14.87 21.02
CA GLY A 365 5.10 13.64 21.05
C GLY A 365 5.66 12.57 21.96
N SER A 366 4.82 12.05 22.85
CA SER A 366 5.13 10.96 23.78
C SER A 366 5.17 9.59 23.10
N GLY A 367 4.68 9.49 21.85
CA GLY A 367 4.48 8.23 21.14
C GLY A 367 3.13 7.56 21.44
N SER A 368 2.28 8.19 22.27
CA SER A 368 0.90 7.73 22.45
C SER A 368 0.01 8.31 21.36
N GLU A 369 -0.86 7.50 20.80
CA GLU A 369 -1.90 7.94 19.87
C GLU A 369 -3.03 8.61 20.65
N ASP A 370 -3.03 9.96 20.71
CA ASP A 370 -4.05 10.79 21.36
C ASP A 370 -3.85 12.26 20.97
N VAL A 371 -4.73 13.15 21.42
CA VAL A 371 -4.61 14.59 21.26
C VAL A 371 -4.44 15.25 22.64
N VAL A 372 -3.18 15.38 23.08
CA VAL A 372 -2.84 15.92 24.41
C VAL A 372 -1.93 17.14 24.25
N ASN A 373 -2.31 18.24 24.91
CA ASN A 373 -1.52 19.48 24.98
C ASN A 373 -0.49 19.41 26.11
N GLY A 374 0.53 20.28 26.08
CA GLY A 374 1.50 20.40 27.16
C GLY A 374 2.94 20.48 26.69
N PRO A 375 3.92 20.21 27.57
CA PRO A 375 5.34 20.18 27.22
C PRO A 375 5.58 19.24 26.02
N LEU A 376 6.52 19.58 25.14
CA LEU A 376 6.68 18.93 23.85
C LEU A 376 6.76 17.38 23.93
N LEU A 377 7.56 16.84 24.86
CA LEU A 377 7.75 15.37 24.98
C LEU A 377 6.65 14.67 25.79
N GLU A 378 5.79 15.43 26.48
CA GLU A 378 4.63 14.92 27.23
C GLU A 378 3.34 15.01 26.41
N SER A 379 3.33 15.86 25.37
CA SER A 379 2.21 15.97 24.43
C SER A 379 1.97 14.68 23.67
N ALA A 380 0.77 14.51 23.10
CA ALA A 380 0.47 13.39 22.23
C ALA A 380 -0.13 13.89 20.92
N PHE A 381 0.13 13.13 19.86
CA PHE A 381 -0.41 13.31 18.52
C PHE A 381 -1.07 12.00 18.06
N ALA A 382 -1.95 12.12 17.07
CA ALA A 382 -2.56 10.97 16.41
C ALA A 382 -2.32 11.06 14.90
N GLN A 383 -1.19 10.52 14.47
CA GLN A 383 -0.78 10.46 13.07
C GLN A 383 -0.56 11.86 12.42
N PRO A 384 0.44 12.65 12.89
CA PRO A 384 0.76 13.94 12.26
C PRO A 384 1.17 13.71 10.80
N SER A 385 0.48 14.37 9.84
CA SER A 385 0.63 14.09 8.41
C SER A 385 1.18 15.24 7.58
N GLU A 386 1.02 16.48 7.99
CA GLU A 386 1.69 17.63 7.36
C GLU A 386 1.98 18.72 8.38
N LEU A 387 3.07 19.45 8.14
CA LEU A 387 3.47 20.55 8.99
C LEU A 387 4.05 21.71 8.16
N VAL A 388 3.82 22.93 8.63
CA VAL A 388 4.35 24.15 8.04
C VAL A 388 4.88 25.06 9.14
N ALA A 389 6.05 25.69 8.93
CA ALA A 389 6.60 26.66 9.86
C ALA A 389 5.99 28.06 9.64
N ASP A 390 5.82 28.83 10.70
CA ASP A 390 5.47 30.24 10.62
C ASP A 390 6.64 31.08 10.08
N GLY A 391 6.35 32.31 9.64
CA GLY A 391 7.36 33.21 9.07
C GLY A 391 8.46 33.64 10.05
N SER A 392 8.25 33.52 11.35
CA SER A 392 9.25 33.81 12.39
C SER A 392 10.14 32.58 12.69
N GLY A 393 9.69 31.42 12.30
CA GLY A 393 10.28 30.10 12.64
C GLY A 393 10.10 29.77 14.13
N ALA A 394 9.16 30.40 14.86
CA ALA A 394 8.91 30.11 16.27
C ALA A 394 7.92 28.94 16.44
N TRP A 395 7.04 28.73 15.46
CA TRP A 395 5.96 27.79 15.54
C TRP A 395 5.89 26.90 14.29
N LEU A 396 5.49 25.65 14.52
CA LEU A 396 5.01 24.72 13.49
C LEU A 396 3.50 24.61 13.64
N TYR A 397 2.78 24.66 12.53
CA TYR A 397 1.38 24.28 12.47
C TYR A 397 1.31 22.87 11.85
N VAL A 398 0.55 21.99 12.47
CA VAL A 398 0.53 20.56 12.17
C VAL A 398 -0.91 20.09 12.02
N VAL A 399 -1.22 19.36 10.96
CA VAL A 399 -2.45 18.58 10.90
C VAL A 399 -2.21 17.23 11.57
N ASP A 400 -3.05 16.93 12.55
CA ASP A 400 -3.04 15.73 13.36
C ASP A 400 -4.21 14.86 12.92
N SER A 401 -3.95 13.98 11.91
CA SER A 401 -4.98 13.45 11.03
C SER A 401 -6.00 12.58 11.74
N GLU A 402 -5.57 11.56 12.47
CA GLU A 402 -6.49 10.71 13.22
C GLU A 402 -7.08 11.41 14.46
N GLY A 403 -6.39 12.43 14.97
CA GLY A 403 -6.92 13.33 15.99
C GLY A 403 -7.94 14.33 15.46
N SER A 404 -8.10 14.43 14.13
CA SER A 404 -8.97 15.40 13.46
C SER A 404 -8.80 16.82 13.99
N ALA A 405 -7.54 17.22 14.20
CA ALA A 405 -7.16 18.47 14.84
C ALA A 405 -6.04 19.20 14.08
N VAL A 406 -5.97 20.52 14.29
CA VAL A 406 -4.84 21.35 13.88
C VAL A 406 -4.10 21.79 15.13
N ARG A 407 -2.80 21.48 15.18
CA ARG A 407 -1.95 21.74 16.33
C ARG A 407 -0.95 22.85 16.05
N ARG A 408 -0.53 23.53 17.11
CA ARG A 408 0.59 24.48 17.12
C ARG A 408 1.69 23.96 18.03
N VAL A 409 2.91 23.85 17.51
CA VAL A 409 4.04 23.23 18.19
C VAL A 409 5.20 24.21 18.19
N SER A 410 5.77 24.52 19.37
CA SER A 410 6.94 25.39 19.48
C SER A 410 8.17 24.76 18.84
N THR A 411 8.96 25.54 18.11
CA THR A 411 10.30 25.12 17.63
C THR A 411 11.36 25.18 18.73
N ASP A 412 11.08 25.86 19.83
CA ASP A 412 11.94 25.89 21.04
C ASP A 412 11.64 24.61 21.87
N ARG A 413 12.68 23.87 22.22
CA ARG A 413 12.57 22.64 23.04
C ARG A 413 11.97 22.83 24.43
N ALA A 414 12.03 24.05 24.98
CA ALA A 414 11.38 24.37 26.25
C ALA A 414 9.91 24.78 26.10
N GLY A 415 9.39 24.74 24.87
CA GLY A 415 8.01 25.12 24.57
C GLY A 415 6.99 24.03 24.75
N SER A 416 5.84 24.21 24.13
CA SER A 416 4.68 23.35 24.25
C SER A 416 4.07 23.00 22.89
N ALA A 417 3.24 21.98 22.89
CA ALA A 417 2.26 21.67 21.83
C ALA A 417 0.86 22.03 22.32
N GLU A 418 0.08 22.68 21.46
CA GLU A 418 -1.27 23.18 21.77
C GLU A 418 -2.21 22.85 20.62
N THR A 419 -3.49 22.62 20.92
CA THR A 419 -4.54 22.49 19.91
C THR A 419 -5.02 23.87 19.48
N LEU A 420 -4.90 24.17 18.19
CA LEU A 420 -5.36 25.42 17.59
C LEU A 420 -6.84 25.32 17.19
N ALA A 421 -7.22 24.17 16.61
CA ALA A 421 -8.59 23.88 16.19
C ALA A 421 -8.86 22.37 16.23
N GLY A 422 -10.10 21.98 16.53
CA GLY A 422 -10.49 20.62 16.81
C GLY A 422 -10.59 20.33 18.30
N THR A 423 -10.78 19.08 18.68
CA THR A 423 -10.93 18.67 20.09
C THR A 423 -9.60 18.28 20.71
N SER A 424 -9.48 18.58 22.00
CA SER A 424 -8.37 18.13 22.84
C SER A 424 -8.87 18.04 24.30
N GLU A 425 -8.01 17.54 25.20
CA GLU A 425 -8.30 17.46 26.64
C GLU A 425 -9.52 16.58 26.96
N LEU A 426 -9.93 15.71 26.06
CA LEU A 426 -10.96 14.70 26.33
C LEU A 426 -10.33 13.52 27.08
N PRO A 427 -11.15 12.68 27.77
CA PRO A 427 -10.62 11.44 28.33
C PRO A 427 -9.88 10.61 27.29
N ARG A 428 -8.82 9.89 27.74
CA ARG A 428 -7.88 9.19 26.90
C ARG A 428 -8.55 8.44 25.73
N GLY A 429 -8.10 8.72 24.53
CA GLY A 429 -8.55 8.11 23.28
C GLY A 429 -9.91 8.64 22.78
N GLN A 430 -10.64 9.47 23.51
CA GLN A 430 -11.92 10.00 23.03
C GLN A 430 -11.77 11.06 21.95
N SER A 431 -10.64 11.81 21.95
CA SER A 431 -10.35 12.80 20.90
C SER A 431 -10.28 12.17 19.52
N LEU A 432 -9.89 10.89 19.40
CA LEU A 432 -9.79 10.16 18.15
C LEU A 432 -11.16 9.90 17.50
N PHE A 433 -12.24 10.08 18.23
CA PHE A 433 -13.63 9.88 17.76
C PHE A 433 -14.46 11.15 17.77
N ALA A 434 -13.84 12.31 18.10
CA ALA A 434 -14.50 13.60 18.13
C ALA A 434 -14.34 14.37 16.82
N PHE A 435 -14.59 13.73 15.70
CA PHE A 435 -14.51 14.25 14.34
C PHE A 435 -15.87 14.69 13.80
N GLY A 436 -15.86 15.31 12.61
CA GLY A 436 -17.08 15.71 11.91
C GLY A 436 -16.83 16.90 10.99
N TYR A 437 -17.92 17.64 10.71
CA TYR A 437 -17.88 18.86 9.92
C TYR A 437 -18.59 19.99 10.66
N GLN A 438 -17.83 20.95 11.15
CA GLN A 438 -18.36 22.15 11.82
C GLN A 438 -17.40 23.33 11.68
N ASP A 439 -17.91 24.49 11.25
CA ASP A 439 -17.21 25.77 11.31
C ASP A 439 -17.40 26.41 12.70
N GLY A 440 -16.53 27.31 13.10
CA GLY A 440 -16.63 28.02 14.38
C GLY A 440 -15.29 28.41 15.00
N ALA A 441 -15.31 28.76 16.29
CA ALA A 441 -14.10 28.95 17.08
C ALA A 441 -13.30 27.64 17.13
N GLY A 442 -11.98 27.74 17.41
CA GLY A 442 -11.06 26.60 17.28
C GLY A 442 -11.52 25.34 17.99
N ASP A 443 -11.97 25.45 19.25
CA ASP A 443 -12.46 24.32 20.07
C ASP A 443 -13.87 23.81 19.66
N VAL A 444 -14.64 24.63 18.95
CA VAL A 444 -15.97 24.28 18.41
C VAL A 444 -15.84 23.59 17.05
N ALA A 445 -14.83 23.97 16.29
CA ALA A 445 -14.62 23.43 14.94
C ALA A 445 -14.42 21.91 14.95
N ARG A 446 -14.90 21.25 13.88
CA ARG A 446 -14.66 19.83 13.66
C ARG A 446 -14.12 19.62 12.26
N PHE A 447 -13.16 18.72 12.19
CA PHE A 447 -12.57 18.20 10.96
C PHE A 447 -12.81 16.69 10.88
N GLN A 448 -12.54 16.11 9.71
CA GLN A 448 -12.53 14.67 9.55
C GLN A 448 -11.28 14.26 8.76
N HIS A 449 -10.29 13.71 9.46
CA HIS A 449 -9.03 13.22 8.92
C HIS A 449 -8.33 14.22 7.97
N PRO A 450 -7.98 15.44 8.44
CA PRO A 450 -7.30 16.43 7.62
C PRO A 450 -5.89 15.94 7.28
N LEU A 451 -5.45 16.11 6.02
CA LEU A 451 -4.15 15.61 5.54
C LEU A 451 -3.20 16.72 5.10
N GLY A 452 -3.72 17.90 4.75
CA GLY A 452 -2.93 18.96 4.17
C GLY A 452 -3.01 20.29 4.91
N ILE A 453 -1.88 21.03 4.98
CA ILE A 453 -1.84 22.38 5.55
C ILE A 453 -0.92 23.29 4.75
N ALA A 454 -1.36 24.51 4.48
CA ALA A 454 -0.53 25.57 3.92
C ALA A 454 -0.76 26.88 4.68
N LEU A 455 0.30 27.67 4.85
CA LEU A 455 0.25 28.98 5.48
C LEU A 455 0.43 30.07 4.42
N HIS A 456 -0.44 31.06 4.44
CA HIS A 456 -0.28 32.31 3.70
C HIS A 456 -0.68 33.49 4.57
N ASP A 457 0.26 34.38 4.81
CA ASP A 457 0.13 35.49 5.77
C ASP A 457 -0.33 34.99 7.14
N GLN A 458 -1.52 35.40 7.60
CA GLN A 458 -2.11 35.01 8.88
C GLN A 458 -3.26 33.96 8.68
N THR A 459 -3.27 33.24 7.57
CA THR A 459 -4.30 32.25 7.26
C THR A 459 -3.69 30.89 7.01
N LEU A 460 -4.14 29.91 7.75
CA LEU A 460 -3.89 28.51 7.44
C LEU A 460 -5.00 27.98 6.52
N PHE A 461 -4.61 27.27 5.48
CA PHE A 461 -5.50 26.48 4.64
C PHE A 461 -5.34 25.02 5.03
N ILE A 462 -6.46 24.33 5.27
CA ILE A 462 -6.50 22.95 5.71
C ILE A 462 -7.24 22.12 4.67
N ALA A 463 -6.61 21.09 4.16
CA ALA A 463 -7.30 20.03 3.41
C ALA A 463 -8.03 19.13 4.42
N ASP A 464 -9.30 19.39 4.60
CA ASP A 464 -10.23 18.61 5.44
C ASP A 464 -10.69 17.41 4.62
N SER A 465 -9.80 16.40 4.52
CA SER A 465 -9.74 15.42 3.43
C SER A 465 -11.01 14.58 3.35
N TYR A 466 -11.48 14.03 4.47
CA TYR A 466 -12.68 13.20 4.49
C TYR A 466 -13.99 14.00 4.47
N ASN A 467 -13.91 15.32 4.63
CA ASN A 467 -15.01 16.24 4.35
C ASN A 467 -14.96 16.80 2.91
N HIS A 468 -13.97 16.43 2.10
CA HIS A 468 -13.79 16.87 0.70
C HIS A 468 -13.80 18.40 0.53
N ARG A 469 -13.18 19.11 1.50
CA ARG A 469 -13.19 20.57 1.60
C ARG A 469 -11.82 21.15 1.88
N ILE A 470 -11.68 22.43 1.55
CA ILE A 470 -10.59 23.28 2.04
C ILE A 470 -11.17 24.24 3.07
N ARG A 471 -10.63 24.17 4.28
CA ARG A 471 -10.99 25.05 5.39
C ARG A 471 -9.94 26.14 5.57
N ARG A 472 -10.34 27.26 6.16
CA ARG A 472 -9.44 28.35 6.57
C ARG A 472 -9.46 28.51 8.09
N ILE A 473 -8.29 28.81 8.67
CA ILE A 473 -8.15 29.24 10.06
C ILE A 473 -7.48 30.61 10.05
N ASP A 474 -8.15 31.61 10.58
CA ASP A 474 -7.57 32.92 10.85
C ASP A 474 -6.77 32.85 12.12
N LEU A 475 -5.45 33.05 12.05
CA LEU A 475 -4.55 32.97 13.18
C LEU A 475 -4.72 34.09 14.20
N ASN A 476 -5.45 35.17 13.86
CA ASN A 476 -5.73 36.27 14.84
C ASN A 476 -6.85 35.89 15.82
N GLY A 477 -7.75 34.98 15.44
CA GLY A 477 -8.89 34.62 16.29
C GLY A 477 -9.20 33.12 16.32
N ASN A 478 -8.42 32.31 15.65
CA ASN A 478 -8.58 30.84 15.50
C ASN A 478 -9.97 30.43 15.00
N ALA A 479 -10.62 31.32 14.23
CA ALA A 479 -11.91 31.02 13.62
C ALA A 479 -11.70 30.11 12.39
N VAL A 480 -12.41 29.00 12.38
CA VAL A 480 -12.42 28.04 11.26
C VAL A 480 -13.62 28.31 10.38
N THR A 481 -13.40 28.42 9.08
CA THR A 481 -14.45 28.60 8.07
C THR A 481 -14.21 27.70 6.86
N THR A 482 -15.28 27.23 6.25
CA THR A 482 -15.22 26.55 4.95
C THR A 482 -14.96 27.57 3.85
N TRP A 483 -14.00 27.23 2.95
CA TRP A 483 -13.65 28.13 1.87
C TRP A 483 -13.93 27.58 0.48
N GLN A 484 -13.55 26.33 0.22
CA GLN A 484 -13.72 25.67 -1.07
C GLN A 484 -14.16 24.21 -0.86
N GLY A 485 -14.80 23.65 -1.89
CA GLY A 485 -15.34 22.31 -1.86
C GLY A 485 -16.79 22.28 -1.35
N ASP A 486 -17.69 21.60 -2.07
CA ASP A 486 -19.10 21.46 -1.68
C ASP A 486 -19.32 20.33 -0.65
N GLY A 487 -18.28 19.49 -0.42
CA GLY A 487 -18.31 18.36 0.50
C GLY A 487 -18.78 17.06 -0.11
N THR A 488 -19.01 17.04 -1.40
CA THR A 488 -19.30 15.83 -2.16
C THR A 488 -18.01 15.32 -2.80
N ALA A 489 -17.70 14.05 -2.63
CA ALA A 489 -16.63 13.41 -3.38
C ALA A 489 -16.93 13.47 -4.87
N GLY A 490 -16.05 14.06 -5.66
CA GLY A 490 -16.28 14.23 -7.09
C GLY A 490 -15.18 15.04 -7.76
N ASN A 491 -15.33 15.32 -9.05
CA ASN A 491 -14.33 15.98 -9.87
C ASN A 491 -14.80 17.26 -10.58
N ALA A 492 -16.00 17.76 -10.28
CA ALA A 492 -16.49 19.01 -10.85
C ALA A 492 -15.67 20.20 -10.37
N LEU A 493 -15.46 21.20 -11.25
CA LEU A 493 -14.75 22.43 -10.89
C LEU A 493 -15.73 23.54 -10.46
N GLN A 494 -17.02 23.44 -10.77
CA GLN A 494 -18.05 24.43 -10.42
C GLN A 494 -19.40 23.74 -10.17
N PRO A 495 -19.89 23.65 -8.90
CA PRO A 495 -19.14 23.94 -7.68
C PRO A 495 -17.92 23.02 -7.57
N LEU A 496 -16.88 23.46 -6.87
CA LEU A 496 -15.70 22.63 -6.69
C LEU A 496 -16.04 21.37 -5.90
N GLN A 497 -15.74 20.22 -6.49
CA GLN A 497 -15.75 18.92 -5.85
C GLN A 497 -14.31 18.40 -5.79
N LEU A 498 -13.92 17.93 -4.63
CA LEU A 498 -12.64 17.31 -4.35
C LEU A 498 -12.88 15.86 -3.92
N ASN A 499 -11.86 15.04 -4.05
CA ASN A 499 -11.94 13.67 -3.56
C ASN A 499 -10.68 13.33 -2.74
N GLU A 500 -10.82 13.42 -1.41
CA GLU A 500 -9.77 13.26 -0.42
C GLU A 500 -8.51 14.12 -0.75
N PRO A 501 -8.62 15.46 -0.73
CA PRO A 501 -7.46 16.33 -0.98
C PRO A 501 -6.37 16.05 0.05
N GLY A 502 -5.13 15.72 -0.43
CA GLY A 502 -4.05 15.21 0.42
C GLY A 502 -2.99 16.23 0.80
N GLY A 503 -2.72 17.25 -0.03
CA GLY A 503 -1.65 18.21 0.20
C GLY A 503 -1.94 19.60 -0.33
N LEU A 504 -1.36 20.62 0.29
CA LEU A 504 -1.57 22.01 -0.05
C LEU A 504 -0.25 22.78 -0.16
N ALA A 505 -0.18 23.71 -1.12
CA ALA A 505 0.91 24.69 -1.18
C ALA A 505 0.37 26.02 -1.68
N CYS A 506 0.88 27.13 -1.15
CA CYS A 506 0.41 28.47 -1.49
C CYS A 506 1.55 29.37 -1.94
N SER A 507 1.40 30.06 -3.08
CA SER A 507 2.32 31.09 -3.55
C SER A 507 1.61 32.08 -4.46
N GLY A 508 1.96 33.36 -4.34
CA GLY A 508 1.49 34.41 -5.22
C GLY A 508 -0.04 34.56 -5.25
N GLY A 509 -0.72 34.32 -4.12
CA GLY A 509 -2.18 34.39 -4.03
C GLY A 509 -2.90 33.20 -4.68
N ARG A 510 -2.18 32.14 -5.07
CA ARG A 510 -2.74 30.89 -5.61
C ARG A 510 -2.49 29.73 -4.65
N LEU A 511 -3.54 28.99 -4.33
CA LEU A 511 -3.45 27.72 -3.62
C LEU A 511 -3.41 26.56 -4.63
N PHE A 512 -2.46 25.65 -4.47
CA PHE A 512 -2.36 24.38 -5.19
C PHE A 512 -2.83 23.26 -4.27
N ILE A 513 -3.68 22.39 -4.77
CA ILE A 513 -4.34 21.31 -4.03
C ILE A 513 -4.04 19.99 -4.73
N ALA A 514 -3.43 19.05 -4.04
CA ALA A 514 -3.37 17.67 -4.49
C ALA A 514 -4.75 17.02 -4.27
N ASP A 515 -5.52 16.88 -5.34
CA ASP A 515 -6.85 16.24 -5.35
C ASP A 515 -6.65 14.74 -5.61
N THR A 516 -6.24 14.04 -4.54
CA THR A 516 -5.55 12.76 -4.54
C THR A 516 -6.31 11.65 -5.27
N ASN A 517 -7.56 11.40 -4.90
CA ASN A 517 -8.36 10.32 -5.52
C ASN A 517 -8.86 10.68 -6.92
N ASN A 518 -8.78 11.96 -7.32
CA ASN A 518 -9.03 12.41 -8.69
C ASN A 518 -7.76 12.43 -9.57
N HIS A 519 -6.61 12.03 -9.04
CA HIS A 519 -5.34 11.94 -9.78
C HIS A 519 -4.91 13.26 -10.44
N ARG A 520 -5.20 14.41 -9.82
CA ARG A 520 -4.97 15.74 -10.40
C ARG A 520 -4.48 16.75 -9.38
N ILE A 521 -4.04 17.88 -9.89
CA ILE A 521 -3.78 19.09 -9.09
C ILE A 521 -4.84 20.14 -9.47
N VAL A 522 -5.43 20.77 -8.47
CA VAL A 522 -6.38 21.87 -8.64
C VAL A 522 -5.76 23.15 -8.09
N THR A 523 -6.01 24.28 -8.74
CA THR A 523 -5.59 25.59 -8.26
C THR A 523 -6.79 26.46 -7.93
N VAL A 524 -6.66 27.27 -6.87
CA VAL A 524 -7.66 28.26 -6.50
C VAL A 524 -6.97 29.60 -6.33
N ASP A 525 -7.46 30.62 -7.05
CA ASP A 525 -7.05 32.00 -6.88
C ASP A 525 -7.71 32.56 -5.61
N GLN A 526 -6.91 33.06 -4.67
CA GLN A 526 -7.43 33.49 -3.38
C GLN A 526 -8.23 34.78 -3.43
N SER A 527 -7.96 35.64 -4.43
CA SER A 527 -8.61 36.95 -4.57
C SER A 527 -9.97 36.86 -5.25
N THR A 528 -10.09 35.96 -6.23
CA THR A 528 -11.31 35.80 -7.04
C THR A 528 -12.12 34.57 -6.67
N GLY A 529 -11.53 33.57 -6.00
CA GLY A 529 -12.10 32.25 -5.78
C GLY A 529 -12.14 31.39 -7.05
N GLY A 530 -11.49 31.85 -8.14
CA GLY A 530 -11.46 31.13 -9.42
C GLY A 530 -10.73 29.80 -9.32
N VAL A 531 -11.36 28.73 -9.78
CA VAL A 531 -10.87 27.35 -9.74
C VAL A 531 -10.45 26.90 -11.12
N ALA A 532 -9.32 26.21 -11.22
CA ALA A 532 -8.83 25.58 -12.45
C ALA A 532 -8.06 24.30 -12.16
N GLU A 533 -8.09 23.36 -13.09
CA GLU A 533 -7.18 22.22 -13.05
C GLU A 533 -5.77 22.66 -13.49
N PHE A 534 -4.76 22.21 -12.77
CA PHE A 534 -3.36 22.43 -13.12
C PHE A 534 -2.81 21.18 -13.82
N SER A 535 -2.73 21.25 -15.12
CA SER A 535 -2.19 20.18 -15.95
C SER A 535 -0.70 20.37 -16.21
N VAL A 536 0.08 19.28 -16.13
CA VAL A 536 1.50 19.28 -16.46
C VAL A 536 1.69 18.81 -17.89
N SER A 537 2.08 19.73 -18.76
CA SER A 537 2.20 19.48 -20.20
C SER A 537 3.29 18.45 -20.51
N GLY A 538 2.96 17.40 -21.24
CA GLY A 538 3.89 16.35 -21.64
C GLY A 538 4.16 15.30 -20.57
N LEU A 539 3.57 15.41 -19.38
CA LEU A 539 3.66 14.36 -18.37
C LEU A 539 2.93 13.09 -18.85
N LYS A 540 3.61 11.97 -18.70
CA LYS A 540 3.07 10.63 -19.02
C LYS A 540 3.18 9.74 -17.79
N PRO A 541 2.34 8.69 -17.69
CA PRO A 541 2.59 7.61 -16.74
C PRO A 541 4.02 7.09 -16.87
N PRO A 542 4.64 6.53 -15.83
CA PRO A 542 5.89 5.79 -15.97
C PRO A 542 5.71 4.71 -17.04
N GLY A 543 6.76 4.46 -17.82
CA GLY A 543 6.75 3.31 -18.71
C GLY A 543 6.52 2.03 -17.90
N PRO A 544 6.07 0.93 -18.54
CA PRO A 544 5.86 -0.32 -17.83
C PRO A 544 7.13 -0.70 -17.09
N THR A 545 7.01 -0.84 -15.76
CA THR A 545 8.13 -1.18 -14.89
C THR A 545 8.64 -2.57 -15.24
N ALA A 546 9.84 -2.65 -15.76
CA ALA A 546 10.47 -3.91 -16.13
C ALA A 546 10.75 -4.77 -14.89
N LYS A 547 10.44 -6.06 -15.04
CA LYS A 547 10.78 -7.20 -14.19
C LYS A 547 9.81 -7.49 -13.04
N ARG A 548 8.62 -8.00 -13.38
CA ARG A 548 8.02 -9.03 -12.53
C ARG A 548 8.95 -10.24 -12.54
N ALA A 549 9.10 -10.89 -11.37
CA ALA A 549 9.80 -12.17 -11.30
C ALA A 549 9.20 -13.16 -12.31
N LEU A 550 10.06 -14.03 -12.87
CA LEU A 550 9.58 -15.15 -13.71
C LEU A 550 8.48 -15.90 -12.94
N PRO A 551 7.41 -16.34 -13.62
CA PRO A 551 6.43 -17.21 -13.00
C PRO A 551 7.09 -18.53 -12.55
N ASP A 552 6.44 -19.28 -11.64
CA ASP A 552 6.95 -20.59 -11.22
C ASP A 552 7.08 -21.53 -12.42
N LEU A 553 8.32 -21.88 -12.75
CA LEU A 553 8.65 -22.73 -13.90
C LEU A 553 8.56 -24.22 -13.60
N LYS A 554 8.27 -24.63 -12.36
CA LYS A 554 8.18 -26.06 -12.00
C LYS A 554 7.07 -26.80 -12.75
N SER A 555 6.01 -26.09 -13.11
CA SER A 555 4.87 -26.60 -13.86
C SER A 555 4.84 -26.10 -15.31
N ALA A 556 5.92 -25.52 -15.81
CA ALA A 556 5.96 -24.98 -17.17
C ALA A 556 5.88 -26.09 -18.20
N ILE A 557 5.12 -25.83 -19.26
CA ILE A 557 4.97 -26.71 -20.43
C ILE A 557 6.06 -26.36 -21.42
N ASP A 558 6.99 -27.26 -21.68
CA ASP A 558 8.05 -27.05 -22.66
C ASP A 558 7.49 -27.19 -24.08
N VAL A 559 7.73 -26.17 -24.90
CA VAL A 559 7.35 -26.14 -26.32
C VAL A 559 8.58 -26.41 -27.17
N ALA A 560 8.40 -27.14 -28.27
CA ALA A 560 9.48 -27.37 -29.24
C ALA A 560 10.03 -26.01 -29.77
N PRO A 561 11.32 -25.89 -30.07
CA PRO A 561 11.89 -24.65 -30.60
C PRO A 561 11.17 -24.18 -31.88
N VAL A 562 10.79 -22.90 -31.89
CA VAL A 562 10.01 -22.28 -32.97
C VAL A 562 10.88 -21.29 -33.74
N ARG A 563 10.90 -21.41 -35.08
CA ARG A 563 11.52 -20.42 -35.95
C ARG A 563 10.46 -19.40 -36.36
N LEU A 564 10.69 -18.16 -36.00
CA LEU A 564 9.78 -17.06 -36.26
C LEU A 564 10.25 -16.19 -37.42
N ALA A 565 9.31 -15.71 -38.22
CA ALA A 565 9.57 -14.66 -39.20
C ALA A 565 9.87 -13.33 -38.50
N ALA A 566 10.76 -12.52 -39.05
CA ALA A 566 11.09 -11.19 -38.54
C ALA A 566 9.95 -10.19 -38.78
N THR A 567 8.82 -10.42 -38.15
CA THR A 567 7.63 -9.55 -38.12
C THR A 567 7.64 -8.70 -36.84
N ARG A 568 6.75 -7.72 -36.75
CA ARG A 568 6.62 -6.89 -35.53
C ARG A 568 5.72 -7.49 -34.46
N GLY A 569 5.09 -8.64 -34.71
CA GLY A 569 4.21 -9.31 -33.78
C GLY A 569 4.03 -10.77 -34.09
N LEU A 570 4.00 -11.61 -33.04
CA LEU A 570 3.72 -13.04 -33.10
C LEU A 570 2.29 -13.29 -32.64
N GLN A 571 1.44 -13.68 -33.56
CA GLN A 571 0.07 -14.05 -33.21
C GLN A 571 0.07 -15.33 -32.38
N THR A 572 -0.45 -15.27 -31.17
CA THR A 572 -0.48 -16.40 -30.25
C THR A 572 -1.90 -16.80 -29.96
N VAL A 573 -2.18 -18.11 -30.03
CA VAL A 573 -3.49 -18.67 -29.74
C VAL A 573 -3.34 -19.73 -28.66
N VAL A 574 -4.24 -19.69 -27.67
CA VAL A 574 -4.29 -20.67 -26.57
C VAL A 574 -5.71 -21.20 -26.44
N LYS A 575 -5.87 -22.51 -26.39
CA LYS A 575 -7.14 -23.14 -26.07
C LYS A 575 -7.25 -23.33 -24.56
N LEU A 576 -8.21 -22.66 -23.92
CA LEU A 576 -8.38 -22.74 -22.46
C LEU A 576 -8.91 -24.12 -22.05
N GLN A 577 -8.35 -24.68 -20.99
CA GLN A 577 -8.90 -25.91 -20.37
C GLN A 577 -9.85 -25.50 -19.25
N ILE A 578 -11.14 -25.75 -19.44
CA ILE A 578 -12.20 -25.58 -18.46
C ILE A 578 -12.72 -26.94 -18.05
N PRO A 579 -12.72 -27.32 -16.77
CA PRO A 579 -13.20 -28.64 -16.33
C PRO A 579 -14.68 -28.86 -16.69
N GLU A 580 -15.06 -30.13 -16.86
CA GLU A 580 -16.46 -30.51 -17.11
C GLU A 580 -17.35 -30.04 -15.94
N GLY A 581 -18.50 -29.48 -16.27
CA GLY A 581 -19.42 -28.87 -15.28
C GLY A 581 -19.05 -27.44 -14.81
N TRP A 582 -18.02 -26.87 -15.43
CA TRP A 582 -17.58 -25.48 -15.18
C TRP A 582 -17.70 -24.64 -16.45
N LYS A 583 -17.82 -23.32 -16.29
CA LYS A 583 -17.80 -22.35 -17.39
C LYS A 583 -16.76 -21.27 -17.10
N ARG A 584 -16.29 -20.61 -18.14
CA ARG A 584 -15.41 -19.43 -17.98
C ARG A 584 -16.13 -18.37 -17.16
N ASN A 585 -15.42 -17.73 -16.26
CA ASN A 585 -15.92 -16.56 -15.55
C ASN A 585 -15.82 -15.34 -16.48
N GLU A 586 -16.97 -14.79 -16.88
CA GLU A 586 -17.04 -13.64 -17.80
C GLU A 586 -16.56 -12.34 -17.12
N ASP A 587 -16.70 -12.25 -15.79
CA ASP A 587 -16.26 -11.10 -15.00
C ASP A 587 -14.75 -11.14 -14.69
N PHE A 588 -14.08 -12.26 -14.99
CA PHE A 588 -12.63 -12.41 -14.83
C PHE A 588 -11.95 -12.34 -16.19
N PRO A 589 -11.19 -11.25 -16.48
CA PRO A 589 -10.51 -11.12 -17.76
C PRO A 589 -9.47 -12.21 -17.92
N VAL A 590 -9.40 -12.79 -19.12
CA VAL A 590 -8.29 -13.67 -19.47
C VAL A 590 -7.08 -12.78 -19.77
N THR A 591 -5.99 -13.00 -19.04
CA THR A 591 -4.80 -12.18 -19.16
C THR A 591 -3.58 -13.00 -19.57
N TRP A 592 -2.64 -12.37 -20.24
CA TRP A 592 -1.37 -12.96 -20.60
C TRP A 592 -0.19 -12.05 -20.25
N ALA A 593 0.98 -12.63 -20.10
CA ALA A 593 2.25 -11.93 -19.97
C ALA A 593 3.36 -12.75 -20.61
N VAL A 594 4.37 -12.08 -21.17
CA VAL A 594 5.58 -12.70 -21.70
C VAL A 594 6.79 -12.28 -20.88
N PHE A 595 7.65 -13.22 -20.57
CA PHE A 595 8.90 -13.03 -19.86
C PHE A 595 10.04 -13.63 -20.70
N ALA A 596 11.27 -13.34 -20.34
CA ALA A 596 12.46 -13.95 -20.91
C ALA A 596 13.37 -14.49 -19.81
N GLU A 597 13.90 -15.69 -19.97
CA GLU A 597 14.82 -16.29 -19.00
C GLU A 597 16.20 -15.64 -19.03
N ASN A 598 16.58 -15.03 -20.17
CA ASN A 598 17.88 -14.40 -20.41
C ASN A 598 17.71 -13.07 -21.14
N ASP A 599 18.75 -12.25 -21.17
CA ASP A 599 18.81 -11.07 -22.02
C ASP A 599 18.71 -11.50 -23.48
N GLN A 600 17.82 -10.89 -24.25
CA GLN A 600 17.48 -11.30 -25.59
C GLN A 600 17.00 -10.10 -26.45
N PRO A 601 17.26 -10.11 -27.78
CA PRO A 601 16.84 -9.02 -28.67
C PRO A 601 15.46 -9.23 -29.30
N VAL A 602 14.81 -10.37 -29.10
CA VAL A 602 13.62 -10.81 -29.85
C VAL A 602 12.35 -10.07 -29.46
N VAL A 603 12.14 -9.88 -28.15
CA VAL A 603 10.98 -9.15 -27.59
C VAL A 603 11.47 -7.82 -27.01
N PRO A 604 10.84 -6.68 -27.34
CA PRO A 604 11.20 -5.40 -26.73
C PRO A 604 11.09 -5.47 -25.20
N SER A 605 12.06 -4.88 -24.49
CA SER A 605 12.06 -4.87 -23.03
C SER A 605 10.80 -4.23 -22.43
N SER A 606 10.18 -3.27 -23.13
CA SER A 606 8.92 -2.63 -22.77
C SER A 606 7.71 -3.56 -22.81
N ALA A 607 7.79 -4.71 -23.47
CA ALA A 607 6.72 -5.68 -23.58
C ALA A 607 6.91 -6.87 -22.60
N LEU A 608 8.10 -6.99 -22.00
CA LEU A 608 8.39 -8.08 -21.06
C LEU A 608 7.73 -7.81 -19.70
N SER A 609 7.16 -8.86 -19.11
CA SER A 609 6.54 -8.86 -17.76
C SER A 609 5.31 -7.95 -17.63
N VAL A 610 4.77 -7.48 -18.74
CA VAL A 610 3.54 -6.66 -18.77
C VAL A 610 2.34 -7.60 -18.92
N ARG A 611 1.41 -7.56 -17.97
CA ARG A 611 0.15 -8.29 -18.05
C ARG A 611 -0.84 -7.52 -18.94
N GLN A 612 -1.43 -8.21 -19.91
CA GLN A 612 -2.40 -7.66 -20.86
C GLN A 612 -3.62 -8.59 -20.96
N GLU A 613 -4.75 -8.05 -21.38
CA GLU A 613 -5.94 -8.86 -21.64
C GLU A 613 -5.84 -9.56 -22.98
N CYS A 614 -6.47 -10.74 -23.08
CA CYS A 614 -6.59 -11.51 -24.32
C CYS A 614 -7.87 -11.13 -25.07
N GLU A 615 -7.82 -11.20 -26.41
CA GLU A 615 -9.02 -11.25 -27.22
C GLU A 615 -9.62 -12.67 -27.17
N LEU A 616 -10.94 -12.75 -27.02
CA LEU A 616 -11.65 -14.04 -26.99
C LEU A 616 -12.03 -14.47 -28.39
N GLY A 617 -11.80 -15.74 -28.73
CA GLY A 617 -12.34 -16.36 -29.94
C GLY A 617 -13.86 -16.52 -29.91
N GLY A 618 -14.48 -16.85 -31.04
CA GLY A 618 -15.92 -16.76 -31.23
C GLY A 618 -16.80 -17.61 -30.32
N ASP A 619 -16.28 -18.69 -29.72
CA ASP A 619 -16.97 -19.55 -28.75
C ASP A 619 -16.48 -19.34 -27.30
N GLY A 620 -15.51 -18.42 -27.09
CA GLY A 620 -14.92 -18.12 -25.79
C GLY A 620 -14.00 -19.19 -25.21
N SER A 621 -13.74 -20.28 -25.94
CA SER A 621 -12.81 -21.35 -25.52
C SER A 621 -11.37 -21.05 -25.91
N ASP A 622 -11.15 -20.32 -26.99
CA ASP A 622 -9.86 -19.94 -27.50
C ASP A 622 -9.58 -18.48 -27.15
N VAL A 623 -8.37 -18.16 -26.76
CA VAL A 623 -7.91 -16.81 -26.55
C VAL A 623 -6.79 -16.47 -27.50
N GLN A 624 -6.74 -15.22 -27.95
CA GLN A 624 -5.78 -14.72 -28.92
C GLN A 624 -5.12 -13.45 -28.40
N PHE A 625 -3.83 -13.32 -28.66
CA PHE A 625 -3.06 -12.12 -28.36
C PHE A 625 -1.82 -12.03 -29.25
N VAL A 626 -1.19 -10.86 -29.26
CA VAL A 626 -0.01 -10.61 -30.08
C VAL A 626 1.17 -10.31 -29.19
N ILE A 627 2.18 -11.18 -29.20
CA ILE A 627 3.46 -10.89 -28.53
C ILE A 627 4.25 -9.93 -29.44
N PRO A 628 4.57 -8.69 -28.97
CA PRO A 628 5.38 -7.76 -29.75
C PRO A 628 6.78 -8.32 -29.99
N LEU A 629 7.26 -8.23 -31.23
CA LEU A 629 8.60 -8.61 -31.63
C LEU A 629 9.39 -7.37 -32.05
N SER A 630 10.69 -7.37 -31.75
CA SER A 630 11.60 -6.27 -32.11
C SER A 630 11.87 -6.17 -33.60
N GLY A 631 11.67 -7.30 -34.33
CA GLY A 631 12.09 -7.47 -35.73
C GLY A 631 13.59 -7.68 -35.89
N GLN A 632 14.37 -7.74 -34.82
CA GLN A 632 15.80 -8.02 -34.88
C GLN A 632 16.07 -9.53 -34.77
N PRO A 633 16.92 -10.10 -35.63
CA PRO A 633 17.28 -11.53 -35.54
C PRO A 633 17.93 -11.84 -34.18
N GLY A 634 17.62 -13.02 -33.66
CA GLY A 634 18.20 -13.49 -32.41
C GLY A 634 17.47 -14.69 -31.81
N GLU A 635 18.02 -15.20 -30.73
CA GLU A 635 17.45 -16.33 -29.98
C GLU A 635 16.92 -15.83 -28.63
N ALA A 636 15.83 -16.44 -28.17
CA ALA A 636 15.27 -16.20 -26.85
C ALA A 636 14.63 -17.46 -26.29
N SER A 637 14.68 -17.63 -24.96
CA SER A 637 13.78 -18.54 -24.24
C SER A 637 12.67 -17.70 -23.62
N LEU A 638 11.52 -17.66 -24.28
CA LEU A 638 10.35 -16.91 -23.81
C LEU A 638 9.54 -17.77 -22.83
N VAL A 639 9.00 -17.13 -21.81
CA VAL A 639 8.06 -17.72 -20.88
C VAL A 639 6.73 -17.01 -21.05
N VAL A 640 5.72 -17.72 -21.56
CA VAL A 640 4.38 -17.18 -21.80
C VAL A 640 3.45 -17.68 -20.70
N GLN A 641 2.84 -16.78 -19.96
CA GLN A 641 1.85 -17.08 -18.94
C GLN A 641 0.47 -16.61 -19.39
N VAL A 642 -0.53 -17.48 -19.26
CA VAL A 642 -1.96 -17.14 -19.46
C VAL A 642 -2.72 -17.51 -18.20
N THR A 643 -3.59 -16.60 -17.75
CA THR A 643 -4.40 -16.77 -16.54
C THR A 643 -5.87 -16.51 -16.85
N TRP A 644 -6.76 -17.38 -16.38
CA TRP A 644 -8.21 -17.27 -16.58
C TRP A 644 -8.99 -17.72 -15.35
N GLY A 645 -10.22 -17.22 -15.22
CA GLY A 645 -11.16 -17.63 -14.19
C GLY A 645 -12.24 -18.56 -14.74
N TYR A 646 -12.73 -19.49 -13.92
CA TYR A 646 -13.86 -20.34 -14.24
C TYR A 646 -14.73 -20.61 -13.00
N CYS A 647 -16.06 -20.70 -13.21
CA CYS A 647 -17.05 -20.88 -12.16
C CYS A 647 -17.88 -22.13 -12.42
N ALA A 648 -18.51 -22.67 -11.39
CA ALA A 648 -19.47 -23.77 -11.57
C ALA A 648 -20.60 -23.34 -12.52
N ALA A 649 -20.98 -24.23 -13.43
CA ALA A 649 -21.95 -23.91 -14.49
C ALA A 649 -23.35 -23.58 -13.92
N ASP A 650 -23.67 -24.06 -12.71
CA ASP A 650 -24.91 -23.77 -11.98
C ASP A 650 -24.92 -22.39 -11.30
N GLY A 651 -23.82 -21.64 -11.39
CA GLY A 651 -23.68 -20.30 -10.79
C GLY A 651 -23.60 -20.26 -9.27
N LYS A 652 -23.35 -21.41 -8.62
CA LYS A 652 -23.22 -21.52 -7.17
C LYS A 652 -21.76 -21.74 -6.77
N GLY A 653 -21.34 -21.10 -5.69
CA GLY A 653 -20.00 -21.23 -5.12
C GLY A 653 -18.95 -20.30 -5.74
N LEU A 654 -17.76 -20.28 -5.12
CA LEU A 654 -16.63 -19.46 -5.54
C LEU A 654 -16.08 -19.89 -6.89
N CYS A 655 -15.71 -18.91 -7.69
CA CYS A 655 -14.97 -19.12 -8.92
C CYS A 655 -13.53 -19.56 -8.61
N ARG A 656 -12.90 -20.18 -9.57
CA ARG A 656 -11.53 -20.68 -9.48
C ARG A 656 -10.66 -20.02 -10.55
N MET A 657 -9.38 -19.94 -10.27
CA MET A 657 -8.38 -19.48 -11.22
C MET A 657 -7.58 -20.65 -11.75
N ALA A 658 -7.24 -20.60 -13.04
CA ALA A 658 -6.21 -21.41 -13.62
C ALA A 658 -5.15 -20.49 -14.24
N SER A 659 -3.91 -20.94 -14.19
CA SER A 659 -2.80 -20.31 -14.88
C SER A 659 -1.96 -21.40 -15.53
N ALA A 660 -1.56 -21.16 -16.77
CA ALA A 660 -0.63 -22.04 -17.48
C ALA A 660 0.58 -21.24 -17.92
N VAL A 661 1.72 -21.89 -17.89
CA VAL A 661 3.02 -21.31 -18.23
C VAL A 661 3.65 -22.19 -19.29
N TRP A 662 4.05 -21.59 -20.42
CA TRP A 662 4.78 -22.29 -21.48
C TRP A 662 6.18 -21.71 -21.59
N ARG A 663 7.18 -22.59 -21.69
CA ARG A 663 8.55 -22.21 -22.05
C ARG A 663 8.71 -22.45 -23.55
N VAL A 664 8.98 -21.36 -24.29
CA VAL A 664 8.98 -21.35 -25.75
C VAL A 664 10.35 -20.88 -26.24
N PRO A 665 11.28 -21.76 -26.59
CA PRO A 665 12.51 -21.38 -27.25
C PRO A 665 12.21 -20.85 -28.67
N VAL A 666 12.64 -19.64 -28.97
CA VAL A 666 12.37 -18.99 -30.26
C VAL A 666 13.65 -18.55 -30.94
N LEU A 667 13.68 -18.68 -32.26
CA LEU A 667 14.71 -18.14 -33.14
C LEU A 667 14.04 -17.19 -34.14
N LEU A 668 14.28 -15.89 -34.00
CA LEU A 668 13.80 -14.89 -34.95
C LEU A 668 14.77 -14.77 -36.13
N ASN A 669 14.29 -15.04 -37.33
CA ASN A 669 15.13 -15.11 -38.54
C ASN A 669 14.57 -14.19 -39.65
N THR A 670 15.50 -13.59 -40.44
CA THR A 670 15.16 -12.76 -41.60
C THR A 670 14.71 -13.57 -42.82
N ASP A 671 15.03 -14.86 -42.87
CA ASP A 671 14.87 -15.71 -44.07
C ASP A 671 13.50 -16.45 -44.08
N GLY A 672 12.57 -16.08 -43.19
CA GLY A 672 11.24 -16.65 -43.06
C GLY A 672 11.07 -17.51 -41.80
N GLY A 673 9.85 -17.81 -41.47
CA GLY A 673 9.46 -18.58 -40.28
C GLY A 673 7.96 -18.49 -40.05
N GLU A 674 7.51 -19.00 -38.93
CA GLU A 674 6.12 -18.94 -38.52
C GLU A 674 5.75 -17.52 -38.04
N SER A 675 4.55 -17.09 -38.33
CA SER A 675 3.96 -15.83 -37.83
C SER A 675 2.90 -16.06 -36.74
N ARG A 676 2.64 -17.35 -36.43
CA ARG A 676 1.65 -17.77 -35.44
C ARG A 676 2.24 -18.83 -34.50
N LEU A 677 1.88 -18.74 -33.23
CA LEU A 677 2.21 -19.69 -32.18
C LEU A 677 0.92 -20.25 -31.59
N ASP A 678 0.73 -21.58 -31.66
CA ASP A 678 -0.37 -22.26 -31.04
C ASP A 678 0.11 -22.97 -29.77
N LEU A 679 -0.31 -22.49 -28.60
CA LEU A 679 0.05 -23.05 -27.31
C LEU A 679 -1.04 -24.03 -26.85
N GLN A 680 -0.63 -25.26 -26.63
CA GLN A 680 -1.53 -26.37 -26.25
C GLN A 680 -1.13 -26.90 -24.88
N PHE A 681 -2.11 -27.44 -24.16
CA PHE A 681 -1.85 -28.24 -22.98
C PHE A 681 -1.41 -29.64 -23.39
N PRO A 682 -0.52 -30.29 -22.65
CA PRO A 682 -0.27 -31.71 -22.85
C PRO A 682 -1.57 -32.48 -22.65
N GLU A 683 -1.79 -33.54 -23.44
CA GLU A 683 -2.92 -34.45 -23.23
C GLU A 683 -2.88 -34.94 -21.78
N LEU A 684 -3.91 -34.63 -21.01
CA LEU A 684 -4.04 -35.12 -19.63
C LEU A 684 -4.21 -36.64 -19.70
N ASP A 685 -3.21 -37.38 -19.23
CA ASP A 685 -3.35 -38.79 -18.88
C ASP A 685 -4.38 -38.87 -17.74
N ILE A 686 -5.65 -39.03 -18.09
CA ILE A 686 -6.76 -39.18 -17.15
C ILE A 686 -6.61 -40.55 -16.51
N ARG A 687 -5.82 -40.67 -15.46
CA ARG A 687 -5.84 -41.79 -14.53
C ARG A 687 -6.39 -41.41 -13.19
#